data_d275ffc832300df3994ed21cf3c782db
#
_entry.id   d275ffc832300df3994ed21cf3c782db
#
_cell.length_a   1.000
_cell.length_b   1.000
_cell.length_c   1.000
_cell.angle_alpha   90.00
_cell.angle_beta   90.00
_cell.angle_gamma   90.00
#
_symmetry.space_group_name_H-M   'P 1'
#
loop_
_entity.id
_entity.type
_entity.pdbx_description
1 polymer ?
#
loop_
_entity_poly.entity_id
_entity_poly.type
_entity_poly.pdbx_seq_one_letter_code
_entity_poly.pdbx_strand_id
1 'polypeptide(L)'
;MTEHEGTQPRVYQEIRDYYREHAVELRNDYAAGRCSFLPWCLPQDVVELSAGEVLHILRSRFGAELERAIREDIASPSLAQPNASWITTANVVGINVRTLGSFWQIVPYLLTVPQSFDAVHLLPIWEPGVVGSLYGISSWNINAEFFSPQLAEELPELDTADRQLRFVTNIIHLMGRTVGLDVIPHTDRFSQIVLAQPWCFEWLQREDTTLVDHGDHLIGRVEELILEWLRASGAAVESTQPEEVFRKPDTFFRELDEEERTALLFGPRSEKAQRDARRGELVGYLYRYGLEPVPATMAPPFRGLEIDPASRYLDGEGRIWRDYRFSAPQGMSRVFGPLTRYRLYHGVERGSWELDFSRPVREVWEYVAERYAEICRRYGFAFMRGDMSHVQMRRGGVPSRPGEYYDILGFVKRRVAERCRMPGFAYFAESFLAARDVFGYGEELDHLEAAEADAALGDLQSLVCGTPEFMRRLRRYLDLAGTRGCVPSFTVITGDKDDPRFDEFYRAGNAARYFTALFLSDLPSYTALGFETRDIRLQPAENDYYTKLYVFQEQGDSNIHPSKAVHGAYRWNTNGAQFATFTRIRLVAEKILPELRGLATRILIAPDAEHAELPFAWTHLTDRPRYLFVVNFSTERDSGPFGIPHLSSSRRATTGATPGATTGPASGPDVPVSAATTLEPVFSTAVALGHRELAPGNRRHVRVENLKPGEARIYRYRYAE
;
A
#
# COMPACT_ATOMS: atom_id res chain seq x y z
N MET A 1 4.84 36.14 -1.57
CA MET A 1 3.61 35.65 -2.27
C MET A 1 3.94 35.74 -3.73
N THR A 2 4.21 34.61 -4.34
CA THR A 2 4.51 34.54 -5.78
C THR A 2 3.19 34.46 -6.55
N GLU A 3 3.16 35.00 -7.78
CA GLU A 3 1.95 35.01 -8.65
C GLU A 3 1.30 33.65 -8.85
N HIS A 4 1.99 32.54 -8.54
CA HIS A 4 1.46 31.19 -8.59
C HIS A 4 0.43 30.87 -7.49
N GLU A 5 0.54 31.43 -6.30
CA GLU A 5 -0.40 31.15 -5.18
C GLU A 5 -1.80 31.73 -5.41
N GLY A 6 -1.91 32.83 -6.16
CA GLY A 6 -3.20 33.44 -6.50
C GLY A 6 -3.96 32.77 -7.65
N THR A 7 -3.26 31.97 -8.49
CA THR A 7 -3.84 31.37 -9.69
C THR A 7 -4.48 30.00 -9.40
N GLN A 8 -3.94 29.24 -8.46
CA GLN A 8 -4.38 27.88 -8.10
C GLN A 8 -5.84 27.84 -7.57
N PRO A 9 -6.24 28.69 -6.61
CA PRO A 9 -7.61 28.72 -6.12
C PRO A 9 -8.63 29.10 -7.20
N ARG A 10 -8.21 29.93 -8.17
CA ARG A 10 -9.06 30.31 -9.29
C ARG A 10 -9.36 29.14 -10.22
N VAL A 11 -8.35 28.38 -10.65
CA VAL A 11 -8.54 27.21 -11.51
C VAL A 11 -9.39 26.15 -10.78
N TYR A 12 -9.19 25.98 -9.48
CA TYR A 12 -9.99 25.06 -8.66
C TYR A 12 -11.47 25.45 -8.67
N GLN A 13 -11.77 26.74 -8.54
CA GLN A 13 -13.15 27.25 -8.60
C GLN A 13 -13.75 27.13 -10.01
N GLU A 14 -12.99 27.40 -11.05
CA GLU A 14 -13.43 27.22 -12.45
C GLU A 14 -13.82 25.76 -12.75
N ILE A 15 -13.08 24.77 -12.19
CA ILE A 15 -13.42 23.35 -12.30
C ILE A 15 -14.73 23.04 -11.57
N ARG A 16 -14.91 23.60 -10.37
CA ARG A 16 -16.12 23.40 -9.57
C ARG A 16 -17.35 23.97 -10.30
N ASP A 17 -17.24 25.15 -10.90
CA ASP A 17 -18.30 25.78 -11.67
C ASP A 17 -18.60 24.99 -12.94
N TYR A 18 -17.59 24.51 -13.66
CA TYR A 18 -17.76 23.65 -14.82
C TYR A 18 -18.51 22.36 -14.46
N TYR A 19 -18.11 21.69 -13.38
CA TYR A 19 -18.80 20.47 -12.94
C TYR A 19 -20.28 20.75 -12.60
N ARG A 20 -20.58 21.85 -11.91
CA ARG A 20 -21.96 22.21 -11.56
C ARG A 20 -22.82 22.43 -12.80
N GLU A 21 -22.27 23.10 -13.80
CA GLU A 21 -22.98 23.37 -15.06
C GLU A 21 -23.26 22.03 -15.83
N HIS A 22 -22.33 21.08 -15.82
CA HIS A 22 -22.41 19.87 -16.61
C HIS A 22 -22.76 18.61 -15.79
N ALA A 23 -23.06 18.73 -14.50
CA ALA A 23 -23.23 17.60 -13.59
C ALA A 23 -24.27 16.57 -14.07
N VAL A 24 -25.37 17.04 -14.63
CA VAL A 24 -26.44 16.16 -15.15
C VAL A 24 -25.94 15.31 -16.32
N GLU A 25 -25.23 15.91 -17.27
CA GLU A 25 -24.66 15.21 -18.42
C GLU A 25 -23.61 14.19 -17.98
N LEU A 26 -22.67 14.61 -17.13
CA LEU A 26 -21.60 13.72 -16.61
C LEU A 26 -22.16 12.55 -15.81
N ARG A 27 -23.19 12.76 -14.99
CA ARG A 27 -23.87 11.69 -14.25
C ARG A 27 -24.64 10.76 -15.19
N ASN A 28 -25.26 11.27 -16.24
CA ASN A 28 -25.92 10.45 -17.27
C ASN A 28 -24.91 9.62 -18.08
N ASP A 29 -23.73 10.16 -18.35
CA ASP A 29 -22.66 9.42 -19.01
C ASP A 29 -22.13 8.29 -18.13
N TYR A 30 -21.97 8.54 -16.84
CA TYR A 30 -21.63 7.52 -15.86
C TYR A 30 -22.73 6.45 -15.77
N ALA A 31 -23.98 6.83 -15.60
CA ALA A 31 -25.10 5.90 -15.49
C ALA A 31 -25.24 5.03 -16.74
N ALA A 32 -25.04 5.58 -17.93
CA ALA A 32 -25.10 4.86 -19.21
C ALA A 32 -23.84 4.04 -19.52
N GLY A 33 -22.79 4.09 -18.69
CA GLY A 33 -21.54 3.40 -18.93
C GLY A 33 -20.65 3.99 -20.03
N ARG A 34 -20.92 5.21 -20.47
CA ARG A 34 -20.08 5.91 -21.45
C ARG A 34 -18.78 6.44 -20.82
N CYS A 35 -18.78 6.65 -19.51
CA CYS A 35 -17.60 6.98 -18.71
C CYS A 35 -17.63 6.15 -17.42
N SER A 36 -16.48 5.62 -16.98
CA SER A 36 -16.40 4.78 -15.78
C SER A 36 -16.28 5.58 -14.50
N PHE A 37 -16.16 6.91 -14.56
CA PHE A 37 -16.01 7.82 -13.43
C PHE A 37 -16.69 9.18 -13.73
N LEU A 38 -16.75 10.04 -12.73
CA LEU A 38 -17.25 11.40 -12.86
C LEU A 38 -16.08 12.37 -13.09
N PRO A 39 -15.69 12.64 -14.34
CA PRO A 39 -14.61 13.58 -14.62
C PRO A 39 -14.99 15.00 -14.18
N TRP A 40 -14.00 15.78 -13.83
CA TRP A 40 -14.14 17.16 -13.35
C TRP A 40 -14.85 17.31 -12.00
N CYS A 41 -15.36 16.23 -11.40
CA CYS A 41 -15.85 16.23 -10.04
C CYS A 41 -14.68 16.22 -9.07
N LEU A 42 -14.57 17.25 -8.24
CA LEU A 42 -13.48 17.31 -7.25
C LEU A 42 -13.70 16.28 -6.15
N PRO A 43 -12.65 15.59 -5.70
CA PRO A 43 -12.77 14.60 -4.62
C PRO A 43 -13.44 15.14 -3.36
N GLN A 44 -13.10 16.35 -2.95
CA GLN A 44 -13.72 16.99 -1.81
C GLN A 44 -15.25 17.14 -1.99
N ASP A 45 -15.69 17.61 -3.16
CA ASP A 45 -17.12 17.87 -3.38
C ASP A 45 -17.93 16.57 -3.43
N VAL A 46 -17.34 15.48 -3.98
CA VAL A 46 -18.06 14.20 -4.08
C VAL A 46 -18.16 13.47 -2.75
N VAL A 47 -17.16 13.57 -1.87
CA VAL A 47 -17.20 12.93 -0.55
C VAL A 47 -18.12 13.66 0.43
N GLU A 48 -18.49 14.89 0.14
CA GLU A 48 -19.48 15.69 0.89
C GLU A 48 -20.93 15.43 0.45
N LEU A 49 -21.16 14.68 -0.64
CA LEU A 49 -22.52 14.29 -1.04
C LEU A 49 -23.17 13.42 0.05
N SER A 50 -24.47 13.60 0.25
CA SER A 50 -25.23 12.75 1.16
C SER A 50 -25.21 11.28 0.71
N ALA A 51 -25.36 10.36 1.64
CA ALA A 51 -25.43 8.93 1.32
C ALA A 51 -26.57 8.64 0.32
N GLY A 52 -27.70 9.31 0.45
CA GLY A 52 -28.84 9.16 -0.47
C GLY A 52 -28.51 9.60 -1.89
N GLU A 53 -27.79 10.71 -2.09
CA GLU A 53 -27.36 11.16 -3.43
C GLU A 53 -26.38 10.17 -4.07
N VAL A 54 -25.40 9.67 -3.31
CA VAL A 54 -24.45 8.68 -3.81
C VAL A 54 -25.16 7.38 -4.17
N LEU A 55 -26.05 6.88 -3.30
CA LEU A 55 -26.87 5.69 -3.60
C LEU A 55 -27.74 5.89 -4.83
N HIS A 56 -28.29 7.07 -5.07
CA HIS A 56 -29.03 7.37 -6.29
C HIS A 56 -28.14 7.27 -7.56
N ILE A 57 -26.92 7.81 -7.51
CA ILE A 57 -25.95 7.69 -8.62
C ILE A 57 -25.62 6.22 -8.89
N LEU A 58 -25.38 5.44 -7.82
CA LEU A 58 -25.07 4.02 -7.93
C LEU A 58 -26.26 3.21 -8.46
N ARG A 59 -27.49 3.46 -7.99
CA ARG A 59 -28.70 2.82 -8.52
C ARG A 59 -28.90 3.10 -10.00
N SER A 60 -28.62 4.32 -10.45
CA SER A 60 -28.69 4.67 -11.86
C SER A 60 -27.69 3.89 -12.72
N ARG A 61 -26.56 3.50 -12.15
CA ARG A 61 -25.50 2.74 -12.85
C ARG A 61 -25.70 1.23 -12.77
N PHE A 62 -25.98 0.70 -11.57
CA PHE A 62 -25.91 -0.73 -11.26
C PHE A 62 -27.30 -1.39 -11.10
N GLY A 63 -28.35 -0.59 -10.93
CA GLY A 63 -29.72 -1.11 -10.81
C GLY A 63 -29.88 -2.16 -9.71
N ALA A 64 -30.43 -3.31 -10.06
CA ALA A 64 -30.68 -4.41 -9.14
C ALA A 64 -29.40 -5.02 -8.52
N GLU A 65 -28.26 -4.89 -9.18
CA GLU A 65 -26.99 -5.41 -8.65
C GLU A 65 -26.56 -4.67 -7.38
N LEU A 66 -26.89 -3.37 -7.24
CA LEU A 66 -26.64 -2.63 -6.02
C LEU A 66 -27.47 -3.19 -4.86
N GLU A 67 -28.76 -3.48 -5.09
CA GLU A 67 -29.63 -4.07 -4.05
C GLU A 67 -29.17 -5.48 -3.66
N ARG A 68 -28.61 -6.23 -4.61
CA ARG A 68 -27.97 -7.52 -4.32
C ARG A 68 -26.72 -7.35 -3.46
N ALA A 69 -25.88 -6.33 -3.72
CA ALA A 69 -24.65 -6.07 -2.97
C ALA A 69 -24.87 -5.76 -1.47
N ILE A 70 -26.06 -5.32 -1.10
CA ILE A 70 -26.43 -5.11 0.32
C ILE A 70 -26.54 -6.46 1.06
N ARG A 71 -27.02 -7.50 0.37
CA ARG A 71 -27.43 -8.78 0.98
C ARG A 71 -26.48 -9.92 0.72
N GLU A 72 -25.81 -9.91 -0.43
CA GLU A 72 -24.98 -10.98 -0.95
C GLU A 72 -23.56 -10.50 -1.23
N ASP A 73 -22.61 -11.42 -1.20
CA ASP A 73 -21.23 -11.12 -1.58
C ASP A 73 -21.12 -11.02 -3.11
N ILE A 74 -20.48 -9.95 -3.55
CA ILE A 74 -20.12 -9.75 -4.95
C ILE A 74 -18.69 -10.25 -5.16
N ALA A 75 -18.53 -11.16 -6.10
CA ALA A 75 -17.22 -11.76 -6.37
C ALA A 75 -16.20 -10.71 -6.85
N SER A 76 -15.00 -10.78 -6.31
CA SER A 76 -13.89 -9.93 -6.78
C SER A 76 -13.54 -10.25 -8.23
N PRO A 77 -13.25 -9.24 -9.08
CA PRO A 77 -12.80 -9.46 -10.45
C PRO A 77 -11.57 -10.37 -10.57
N SER A 78 -10.66 -10.35 -9.60
CA SER A 78 -9.47 -11.18 -9.60
C SER A 78 -9.72 -12.66 -9.30
N LEU A 79 -10.90 -13.04 -8.78
CA LEU A 79 -11.25 -14.46 -8.56
C LEU A 79 -11.32 -15.26 -9.86
N ALA A 80 -11.56 -14.61 -10.99
CA ALA A 80 -11.52 -15.24 -12.31
C ALA A 80 -10.10 -15.47 -12.84
N GLN A 81 -9.07 -14.92 -12.16
CA GLN A 81 -7.69 -15.04 -12.60
C GLN A 81 -7.10 -16.38 -12.16
N PRO A 82 -6.36 -17.08 -13.05
CA PRO A 82 -5.79 -18.39 -12.74
C PRO A 82 -4.60 -18.34 -11.75
N ASN A 83 -4.02 -17.17 -11.58
CA ASN A 83 -2.88 -16.91 -10.68
C ASN A 83 -2.78 -15.42 -10.34
N ALA A 84 -1.80 -15.05 -9.52
CA ALA A 84 -1.58 -13.70 -9.02
C ALA A 84 -0.91 -12.73 -10.02
N SER A 85 -0.60 -13.16 -11.25
CA SER A 85 0.14 -12.31 -12.21
C SER A 85 -0.64 -11.06 -12.66
N TRP A 86 -1.95 -10.99 -12.43
CA TRP A 86 -2.76 -9.81 -12.72
C TRP A 86 -2.26 -8.55 -11.98
N ILE A 87 -1.65 -8.71 -10.78
CA ILE A 87 -1.15 -7.58 -9.97
C ILE A 87 0.08 -6.92 -10.61
N THR A 88 0.85 -7.65 -11.41
CA THR A 88 2.09 -7.15 -12.01
C THR A 88 1.87 -6.10 -13.10
N THR A 89 0.62 -5.91 -13.52
CA THR A 89 0.21 -4.89 -14.50
C THR A 89 -0.92 -4.01 -13.98
N ALA A 90 -1.34 -4.18 -12.72
CA ALA A 90 -2.46 -3.47 -12.14
C ALA A 90 -2.11 -2.02 -11.77
N ASN A 91 -3.08 -1.14 -11.94
CA ASN A 91 -3.04 0.21 -11.39
C ASN A 91 -3.77 0.21 -10.03
N VAL A 92 -3.05 0.48 -8.96
CA VAL A 92 -3.55 0.42 -7.59
C VAL A 92 -3.80 1.82 -7.05
N VAL A 93 -4.96 2.05 -6.46
CA VAL A 93 -5.22 3.22 -5.63
C VAL A 93 -5.16 2.84 -4.15
N GLY A 94 -4.28 3.50 -3.38
CA GLY A 94 -4.13 3.31 -1.95
C GLY A 94 -5.02 4.26 -1.16
N ILE A 95 -5.80 3.74 -0.23
CA ILE A 95 -6.77 4.53 0.55
C ILE A 95 -6.52 4.36 2.05
N ASN A 96 -6.14 5.45 2.69
CA ASN A 96 -6.22 5.57 4.14
C ASN A 96 -7.66 5.96 4.51
N VAL A 97 -8.42 5.04 5.08
CA VAL A 97 -9.84 5.25 5.45
C VAL A 97 -9.99 6.40 6.43
N ARG A 98 -9.02 6.55 7.34
CA ARG A 98 -9.04 7.63 8.34
C ARG A 98 -9.03 9.02 7.70
N THR A 99 -8.35 9.20 6.56
CA THR A 99 -8.33 10.48 5.85
C THR A 99 -9.66 10.81 5.18
N LEU A 100 -10.46 9.82 4.84
CA LEU A 100 -11.81 9.99 4.30
C LEU A 100 -12.86 10.12 5.41
N GLY A 101 -12.59 9.57 6.60
CA GLY A 101 -13.47 9.61 7.76
C GLY A 101 -14.30 8.35 7.99
N SER A 102 -14.73 7.64 6.96
CA SER A 102 -15.43 6.36 7.11
C SER A 102 -15.27 5.44 5.91
N PHE A 103 -15.67 4.17 6.06
CA PHE A 103 -15.71 3.24 4.92
C PHE A 103 -16.63 3.71 3.80
N TRP A 104 -17.73 4.35 4.14
CA TRP A 104 -18.67 4.83 3.14
C TRP A 104 -18.05 5.86 2.19
N GLN A 105 -17.24 6.80 2.70
CA GLN A 105 -16.60 7.82 1.88
C GLN A 105 -15.62 7.28 0.83
N ILE A 106 -15.20 6.02 0.95
CA ILE A 106 -14.44 5.35 -0.12
C ILE A 106 -15.24 5.33 -1.42
N VAL A 107 -16.53 5.04 -1.35
CA VAL A 107 -17.41 4.88 -2.51
C VAL A 107 -17.55 6.16 -3.31
N PRO A 108 -17.98 7.32 -2.73
CA PRO A 108 -18.03 8.56 -3.48
C PRO A 108 -16.65 9.00 -3.99
N TYR A 109 -15.56 8.80 -3.24
CA TYR A 109 -14.23 9.08 -3.76
C TYR A 109 -13.94 8.27 -5.03
N LEU A 110 -14.25 6.97 -5.05
CA LEU A 110 -14.03 6.10 -6.21
C LEU A 110 -14.89 6.46 -7.42
N LEU A 111 -15.97 7.23 -7.24
CA LEU A 111 -16.69 7.81 -8.39
C LEU A 111 -15.83 8.81 -9.18
N THR A 112 -14.78 9.38 -8.60
CA THR A 112 -13.85 10.29 -9.29
C THR A 112 -12.63 9.58 -9.89
N VAL A 113 -12.48 8.28 -9.65
CA VAL A 113 -11.34 7.47 -10.09
C VAL A 113 -11.78 6.58 -11.26
N PRO A 114 -11.10 6.59 -12.42
CA PRO A 114 -11.48 5.77 -13.56
C PRO A 114 -11.26 4.27 -13.28
N GLN A 115 -12.02 3.42 -13.98
CA GLN A 115 -11.91 1.95 -13.87
C GLN A 115 -10.55 1.41 -14.36
N SER A 116 -9.73 2.24 -14.98
CA SER A 116 -8.32 1.90 -15.29
C SER A 116 -7.46 1.70 -14.05
N PHE A 117 -7.92 2.10 -12.86
CA PHE A 117 -7.41 1.64 -11.59
C PHE A 117 -8.12 0.33 -11.22
N ASP A 118 -7.41 -0.77 -11.41
CA ASP A 118 -7.95 -2.14 -11.30
C ASP A 118 -8.12 -2.61 -9.86
N ALA A 119 -7.36 -2.02 -8.93
CA ALA A 119 -7.30 -2.44 -7.55
C ALA A 119 -7.36 -1.28 -6.56
N VAL A 120 -7.98 -1.54 -5.42
CA VAL A 120 -8.07 -0.64 -4.27
C VAL A 120 -7.38 -1.30 -3.09
N HIS A 121 -6.32 -0.68 -2.60
CA HIS A 121 -5.64 -1.09 -1.39
C HIS A 121 -6.16 -0.27 -0.21
N LEU A 122 -6.74 -0.92 0.79
CA LEU A 122 -7.13 -0.30 2.05
C LEU A 122 -5.97 -0.40 3.05
N LEU A 123 -5.55 0.74 3.60
CA LEU A 123 -4.64 0.76 4.73
C LEU A 123 -5.31 0.10 5.94
N PRO A 124 -4.57 -0.22 7.02
CA PRO A 124 -5.08 -1.07 8.10
C PRO A 124 -6.44 -0.62 8.63
N ILE A 125 -7.33 -1.58 8.84
CA ILE A 125 -8.76 -1.38 9.12
C ILE A 125 -9.16 -1.74 10.55
N TRP A 126 -8.21 -2.20 11.36
CA TRP A 126 -8.46 -2.68 12.73
C TRP A 126 -8.41 -1.56 13.77
N GLU A 127 -8.92 -1.87 14.95
CA GLU A 127 -8.79 -0.99 16.10
C GLU A 127 -7.31 -0.72 16.41
N PRO A 128 -6.88 0.55 16.45
CA PRO A 128 -5.50 0.90 16.74
C PRO A 128 -5.18 0.76 18.23
N GLY A 129 -3.90 0.57 18.52
CA GLY A 129 -3.38 0.53 19.89
C GLY A 129 -3.16 1.90 20.52
N VAL A 130 -2.31 1.92 21.53
CA VAL A 130 -2.14 3.08 22.44
C VAL A 130 -1.63 4.36 21.79
N VAL A 131 -0.87 4.26 20.70
CA VAL A 131 -0.37 5.44 19.97
C VAL A 131 -1.29 5.87 18.82
N GLY A 132 -2.42 5.21 18.64
CA GLY A 132 -3.38 5.54 17.59
C GLY A 132 -2.94 5.21 16.17
N SER A 133 -1.78 4.58 15.97
CA SER A 133 -1.32 4.12 14.66
C SER A 133 -2.17 2.97 14.16
N LEU A 134 -2.65 3.06 12.90
CA LEU A 134 -3.38 1.97 12.26
C LEU A 134 -2.50 0.71 12.07
N TYR A 135 -1.19 0.86 12.01
CA TYR A 135 -0.24 -0.26 11.93
C TYR A 135 0.04 -0.93 13.27
N GLY A 136 -0.40 -0.34 14.38
CA GLY A 136 -0.35 -0.95 15.70
C GLY A 136 -1.69 -1.57 16.07
N ILE A 137 -2.00 -2.77 15.57
CA ILE A 137 -3.27 -3.45 15.77
C ILE A 137 -3.48 -3.78 17.25
N SER A 138 -4.59 -3.32 17.85
CA SER A 138 -4.96 -3.64 19.23
C SER A 138 -5.85 -4.87 19.33
N SER A 139 -6.75 -5.05 18.39
CA SER A 139 -7.67 -6.20 18.32
C SER A 139 -8.01 -6.52 16.88
N TRP A 140 -8.55 -7.70 16.62
CA TRP A 140 -9.07 -8.10 15.31
C TRP A 140 -10.46 -7.51 15.00
N ASN A 141 -10.95 -6.58 15.83
CA ASN A 141 -12.18 -5.86 15.53
C ASN A 141 -11.94 -4.80 14.46
N ILE A 142 -12.93 -4.66 13.60
CA ILE A 142 -12.96 -3.55 12.64
C ILE A 142 -13.06 -2.23 13.41
N ASN A 143 -12.27 -1.26 13.05
CA ASN A 143 -12.20 0.02 13.72
C ASN A 143 -13.53 0.79 13.61
N ALA A 144 -14.19 1.00 14.74
CA ALA A 144 -15.49 1.66 14.82
C ALA A 144 -15.43 3.15 14.38
N GLU A 145 -14.25 3.78 14.37
CA GLU A 145 -14.11 5.15 13.86
C GLU A 145 -14.47 5.27 12.38
N PHE A 146 -14.46 4.15 11.63
CA PHE A 146 -14.79 4.11 10.21
C PHE A 146 -16.28 3.87 9.91
N PHE A 147 -17.11 3.84 10.94
CA PHE A 147 -18.56 3.76 10.78
C PHE A 147 -19.15 5.05 10.22
N SER A 148 -20.09 4.94 9.30
CA SER A 148 -20.85 6.07 8.74
C SER A 148 -22.28 6.06 9.27
N PRO A 149 -22.67 7.01 10.16
CA PRO A 149 -24.05 7.17 10.57
C PRO A 149 -24.99 7.49 9.41
N GLN A 150 -24.54 8.34 8.47
CA GLN A 150 -25.35 8.73 7.30
C GLN A 150 -25.73 7.52 6.42
N LEU A 151 -24.82 6.56 6.24
CA LEU A 151 -25.15 5.34 5.51
C LEU A 151 -26.16 4.47 6.27
N ALA A 152 -26.04 4.38 7.59
CA ALA A 152 -26.97 3.62 8.44
C ALA A 152 -28.37 4.25 8.49
N GLU A 153 -28.48 5.57 8.35
CA GLU A 153 -29.78 6.27 8.21
C GLU A 153 -30.50 5.90 6.91
N GLU A 154 -29.76 5.76 5.80
CA GLU A 154 -30.30 5.38 4.49
C GLU A 154 -30.53 3.85 4.37
N LEU A 155 -29.67 3.05 4.98
CA LEU A 155 -29.68 1.58 4.96
C LEU A 155 -29.53 1.04 6.39
N PRO A 156 -30.62 0.94 7.18
CA PRO A 156 -30.59 0.54 8.58
C PRO A 156 -29.97 -0.84 8.86
N GLU A 157 -29.96 -1.74 7.87
CA GLU A 157 -29.28 -3.02 7.97
C GLU A 157 -27.76 -2.93 8.04
N LEU A 158 -27.18 -1.77 7.69
CA LEU A 158 -25.73 -1.49 7.75
C LEU A 158 -25.35 -0.74 9.02
N ASP A 159 -25.79 -1.22 10.16
CA ASP A 159 -25.70 -0.60 11.49
C ASP A 159 -24.35 -0.76 12.20
N THR A 160 -23.37 -1.41 11.57
CA THR A 160 -22.03 -1.61 12.12
C THR A 160 -20.94 -1.33 11.07
N ALA A 161 -19.76 -0.93 11.51
CA ALA A 161 -18.59 -0.73 10.63
C ALA A 161 -18.25 -2.01 9.83
N ASP A 162 -18.45 -3.15 10.44
CA ASP A 162 -18.27 -4.49 9.88
C ASP A 162 -19.17 -4.74 8.66
N ARG A 163 -20.48 -4.46 8.79
CA ARG A 163 -21.45 -4.58 7.69
C ARG A 163 -21.20 -3.55 6.60
N GLN A 164 -20.83 -2.33 6.99
CA GLN A 164 -20.49 -1.27 6.05
C GLN A 164 -19.25 -1.61 5.24
N LEU A 165 -18.20 -2.15 5.87
CA LEU A 165 -17.00 -2.60 5.14
C LEU A 165 -17.33 -3.65 4.08
N ARG A 166 -18.14 -4.67 4.45
CA ARG A 166 -18.58 -5.70 3.50
C ARG A 166 -19.36 -5.10 2.32
N PHE A 167 -20.31 -4.23 2.59
CA PHE A 167 -21.09 -3.55 1.56
C PHE A 167 -20.21 -2.67 0.65
N VAL A 168 -19.31 -1.88 1.23
CA VAL A 168 -18.37 -1.05 0.47
C VAL A 168 -17.48 -1.90 -0.43
N THR A 169 -16.96 -3.02 0.07
CA THR A 169 -16.17 -3.98 -0.74
C THR A 169 -17.01 -4.53 -1.91
N ASN A 170 -18.26 -4.88 -1.67
CA ASN A 170 -19.17 -5.33 -2.73
C ASN A 170 -19.38 -4.25 -3.81
N ILE A 171 -19.56 -2.99 -3.42
CA ILE A 171 -19.67 -1.89 -4.40
C ILE A 171 -18.38 -1.74 -5.20
N ILE A 172 -17.23 -1.83 -4.57
CA ILE A 172 -15.93 -1.73 -5.25
C ILE A 172 -15.80 -2.86 -6.28
N HIS A 173 -16.26 -4.08 -5.95
CA HIS A 173 -16.31 -5.20 -6.89
C HIS A 173 -17.29 -4.94 -8.04
N LEU A 174 -18.48 -4.38 -7.78
CA LEU A 174 -19.41 -3.94 -8.83
C LEU A 174 -18.81 -2.89 -9.76
N MET A 175 -17.96 -2.01 -9.24
CA MET A 175 -17.19 -1.04 -10.04
C MET A 175 -16.08 -1.71 -10.87
N GLY A 176 -15.92 -3.03 -10.80
CA GLY A 176 -14.92 -3.80 -11.54
C GLY A 176 -13.51 -3.73 -10.96
N ARG A 177 -13.35 -3.47 -9.66
CA ARG A 177 -12.06 -3.36 -8.99
C ARG A 177 -11.87 -4.42 -7.92
N THR A 178 -10.65 -4.91 -7.77
CA THR A 178 -10.25 -5.84 -6.70
C THR A 178 -9.87 -5.07 -5.44
N VAL A 179 -10.28 -5.55 -4.27
CA VAL A 179 -9.92 -4.92 -2.98
C VAL A 179 -8.86 -5.74 -2.27
N GLY A 180 -7.88 -5.07 -1.70
CA GLY A 180 -6.82 -5.65 -0.87
C GLY A 180 -6.64 -4.92 0.44
N LEU A 181 -5.90 -5.55 1.36
CA LEU A 181 -5.62 -5.03 2.69
C LEU A 181 -4.14 -5.16 3.05
N ASP A 182 -3.72 -4.42 4.09
CA ASP A 182 -2.42 -4.65 4.72
C ASP A 182 -2.40 -5.95 5.53
N VAL A 183 -1.37 -6.77 5.31
CA VAL A 183 -1.00 -7.87 6.19
C VAL A 183 0.21 -7.44 7.02
N ILE A 184 0.01 -7.34 8.33
CA ILE A 184 0.95 -6.74 9.26
C ILE A 184 1.55 -7.84 10.14
N PRO A 185 2.88 -8.09 10.11
CA PRO A 185 3.53 -9.17 10.86
C PRO A 185 3.86 -8.78 12.33
N HIS A 186 3.12 -7.83 12.88
CA HIS A 186 3.28 -7.33 14.26
C HIS A 186 1.95 -6.76 14.80
N THR A 187 1.93 -6.40 16.07
CA THR A 187 0.77 -5.77 16.73
C THR A 187 1.21 -4.60 17.61
N ASP A 188 0.24 -3.84 18.14
CA ASP A 188 0.52 -3.01 19.30
C ASP A 188 1.04 -3.87 20.45
N ARG A 189 2.07 -3.41 21.13
CA ARG A 189 2.80 -4.17 22.14
C ARG A 189 1.93 -4.55 23.34
N PHE A 190 0.95 -3.73 23.66
CA PHE A 190 0.02 -3.97 24.76
C PHE A 190 -1.41 -4.19 24.26
N SER A 191 -1.52 -4.82 23.11
CA SER A 191 -2.80 -5.15 22.47
C SER A 191 -3.59 -6.20 23.23
N GLN A 192 -4.90 -6.22 23.00
CA GLN A 192 -5.75 -7.32 23.45
C GLN A 192 -5.29 -8.65 22.86
N ILE A 193 -4.77 -8.64 21.63
CA ILE A 193 -4.21 -9.84 20.95
C ILE A 193 -3.05 -10.41 21.78
N VAL A 194 -2.09 -9.58 22.17
CA VAL A 194 -0.91 -10.01 22.95
C VAL A 194 -1.32 -10.60 24.30
N LEU A 195 -2.25 -9.94 24.98
CA LEU A 195 -2.65 -10.33 26.32
C LEU A 195 -3.59 -11.54 26.32
N ALA A 196 -4.39 -11.73 25.27
CA ALA A 196 -5.24 -12.91 25.10
C ALA A 196 -4.48 -14.10 24.51
N GLN A 197 -3.35 -13.88 23.83
CA GLN A 197 -2.52 -14.89 23.17
C GLN A 197 -1.04 -14.73 23.55
N PRO A 198 -0.68 -14.72 24.85
CA PRO A 198 0.68 -14.41 25.29
C PRO A 198 1.73 -15.35 24.72
N TRP A 199 1.35 -16.57 24.41
CA TRP A 199 2.21 -17.60 23.80
C TRP A 199 2.62 -17.31 22.35
N CYS A 200 1.90 -16.41 21.68
CA CYS A 200 2.25 -15.96 20.33
C CYS A 200 3.39 -14.95 20.31
N PHE A 201 3.82 -14.45 21.46
CA PHE A 201 4.76 -13.33 21.57
C PHE A 201 5.97 -13.68 22.42
N GLU A 202 7.04 -12.93 22.27
CA GLU A 202 8.20 -13.00 23.13
C GLU A 202 8.03 -12.04 24.31
N TRP A 203 8.52 -12.48 25.48
CA TRP A 203 8.43 -11.69 26.72
C TRP A 203 9.80 -11.39 27.27
N LEU A 204 9.91 -10.25 27.92
CA LEU A 204 11.08 -9.86 28.69
C LEU A 204 10.65 -9.53 30.14
N GLN A 205 11.63 -9.63 31.03
CA GLN A 205 11.51 -9.19 32.41
C GLN A 205 12.57 -8.13 32.70
N ARG A 206 12.16 -7.03 33.34
CA ARG A 206 13.04 -5.95 33.77
C ARG A 206 12.86 -5.59 35.24
N GLU A 207 13.90 -5.07 35.82
CA GLU A 207 13.88 -4.39 37.10
C GLU A 207 14.27 -2.94 36.85
N ASP A 208 13.30 -2.02 36.95
CA ASP A 208 13.39 -0.62 36.54
C ASP A 208 14.01 -0.45 35.14
N THR A 209 15.27 -0.03 35.03
CA THR A 209 15.99 0.19 33.76
C THR A 209 16.92 -0.96 33.39
N THR A 210 16.88 -2.09 34.12
CA THR A 210 17.74 -3.24 33.84
C THR A 210 16.92 -4.39 33.26
N LEU A 211 17.33 -4.87 32.09
CA LEU A 211 16.80 -6.09 31.52
C LEU A 211 17.37 -7.28 32.27
N VAL A 212 16.50 -8.05 32.94
CA VAL A 212 16.89 -9.19 33.79
C VAL A 212 16.84 -10.50 33.04
N ASP A 213 15.78 -10.72 32.27
CA ASP A 213 15.55 -11.98 31.55
C ASP A 213 14.69 -11.76 30.30
N HIS A 214 14.73 -12.69 29.33
CA HIS A 214 13.85 -12.71 28.18
C HIS A 214 13.76 -14.13 27.58
N GLY A 215 12.66 -14.41 26.91
CA GLY A 215 12.50 -15.63 26.13
C GLY A 215 11.21 -16.40 26.41
N ASP A 216 11.10 -17.55 25.78
CA ASP A 216 9.90 -18.42 25.77
C ASP A 216 9.50 -18.92 27.15
N HIS A 217 10.46 -19.12 28.03
CA HIS A 217 10.21 -19.65 29.38
C HIS A 217 9.45 -18.68 30.29
N LEU A 218 9.37 -17.40 29.93
CA LEU A 218 8.56 -16.42 30.66
C LEU A 218 7.06 -16.54 30.36
N ILE A 219 6.67 -17.19 29.25
CA ILE A 219 5.29 -17.29 28.79
C ILE A 219 4.40 -17.92 29.87
N GLY A 220 4.82 -19.06 30.43
CA GLY A 220 4.03 -19.73 31.48
C GLY A 220 3.78 -18.83 32.69
N ARG A 221 4.77 -18.05 33.11
CA ARG A 221 4.61 -17.09 34.20
C ARG A 221 3.67 -15.96 33.85
N VAL A 222 3.71 -15.46 32.62
CA VAL A 222 2.79 -14.43 32.14
C VAL A 222 1.35 -14.96 32.13
N GLU A 223 1.13 -16.15 31.62
CA GLU A 223 -0.18 -16.81 31.56
C GLU A 223 -0.76 -17.03 32.97
N GLU A 224 0.06 -17.49 33.93
CA GLU A 224 -0.33 -17.60 35.34
C GLU A 224 -0.79 -16.25 35.93
N LEU A 225 0.00 -15.20 35.72
CA LEU A 225 -0.30 -13.88 36.26
C LEU A 225 -1.57 -13.28 35.63
N ILE A 226 -1.83 -13.49 34.35
CA ILE A 226 -3.06 -13.08 33.70
C ILE A 226 -4.26 -13.79 34.35
N LEU A 227 -4.17 -15.09 34.63
CA LEU A 227 -5.24 -15.82 35.32
C LEU A 227 -5.38 -15.39 36.78
N GLU A 228 -4.29 -15.07 37.47
CA GLU A 228 -4.34 -14.52 38.85
C GLU A 228 -5.09 -13.19 38.84
N TRP A 229 -4.78 -12.30 37.90
CA TRP A 229 -5.48 -11.01 37.74
C TRP A 229 -6.95 -11.20 37.38
N LEU A 230 -7.27 -12.10 36.46
CA LEU A 230 -8.66 -12.37 36.05
C LEU A 230 -9.51 -12.87 37.19
N ARG A 231 -8.98 -13.79 38.01
CA ARG A 231 -9.69 -14.27 39.23
C ARG A 231 -9.88 -13.16 40.24
N ALA A 232 -8.88 -12.32 40.47
CA ALA A 232 -8.95 -11.20 41.39
C ALA A 232 -9.94 -10.11 40.95
N SER A 233 -10.17 -9.96 39.63
CA SER A 233 -11.12 -8.98 39.07
C SER A 233 -12.58 -9.35 39.22
N GLY A 234 -12.89 -10.55 39.71
CA GLY A 234 -14.25 -11.05 39.84
C GLY A 234 -14.92 -11.57 38.57
N ALA A 235 -14.34 -11.33 37.41
CA ALA A 235 -14.91 -11.74 36.11
C ALA A 235 -15.05 -13.28 35.97
N ALA A 236 -14.22 -14.04 36.67
CA ALA A 236 -14.33 -15.48 36.71
C ALA A 236 -15.61 -15.95 37.45
N VAL A 237 -16.07 -15.18 38.42
CA VAL A 237 -17.27 -15.51 39.23
C VAL A 237 -18.54 -15.22 38.42
N GLU A 238 -18.51 -14.22 37.54
CA GLU A 238 -19.66 -13.85 36.71
C GLU A 238 -19.77 -14.69 35.43
N SER A 239 -18.72 -15.50 35.13
CA SER A 239 -18.67 -16.33 33.94
C SER A 239 -19.52 -17.60 34.06
N THR A 240 -20.07 -18.04 32.95
CA THR A 240 -20.72 -19.36 32.80
C THR A 240 -19.73 -20.51 32.61
N GLN A 241 -18.46 -20.22 32.46
CA GLN A 241 -17.40 -21.22 32.28
C GLN A 241 -17.11 -21.96 33.60
N PRO A 242 -16.74 -23.27 33.52
CA PRO A 242 -16.33 -24.04 34.69
C PRO A 242 -15.12 -23.37 35.37
N GLU A 243 -15.10 -23.40 36.70
CA GLU A 243 -14.01 -22.83 37.52
C GLU A 243 -12.64 -23.39 37.16
N GLU A 244 -12.60 -24.64 36.65
CA GLU A 244 -11.36 -25.31 36.22
C GLU A 244 -10.66 -24.59 35.06
N VAL A 245 -11.41 -23.92 34.17
CA VAL A 245 -10.90 -23.13 33.06
C VAL A 245 -9.99 -21.99 33.57
N PHE A 246 -10.36 -21.38 34.71
CA PHE A 246 -9.60 -20.28 35.30
C PHE A 246 -8.41 -20.73 36.16
N ARG A 247 -8.22 -22.03 36.35
CA ARG A 247 -7.11 -22.57 37.15
C ARG A 247 -5.94 -23.07 36.32
N LYS A 248 -6.17 -23.46 35.05
CA LYS A 248 -5.18 -24.08 34.19
C LYS A 248 -4.87 -23.18 32.99
N PRO A 249 -3.62 -22.66 32.86
CA PRO A 249 -3.23 -21.86 31.72
C PRO A 249 -3.53 -22.52 30.37
N ASP A 250 -3.20 -23.78 30.20
CA ASP A 250 -3.44 -24.50 28.94
C ASP A 250 -4.91 -24.52 28.57
N THR A 251 -5.82 -24.81 29.52
CA THR A 251 -7.25 -24.81 29.25
C THR A 251 -7.74 -23.42 28.85
N PHE A 252 -7.32 -22.37 29.55
CA PHE A 252 -7.73 -21.01 29.26
C PHE A 252 -7.14 -20.49 27.92
N PHE A 253 -5.84 -20.66 27.70
CA PHE A 253 -5.15 -20.03 26.57
C PHE A 253 -5.10 -20.91 25.30
N ARG A 254 -5.35 -22.23 25.38
CA ARG A 254 -5.25 -23.15 24.25
C ARG A 254 -6.57 -23.81 23.85
N GLU A 255 -7.45 -24.10 24.81
CA GLU A 255 -8.69 -24.84 24.57
C GLU A 255 -9.91 -23.91 24.45
N LEU A 256 -9.94 -22.80 25.23
CA LEU A 256 -11.02 -21.82 25.15
C LEU A 256 -10.95 -21.02 23.85
N ASP A 257 -12.11 -20.76 23.25
CA ASP A 257 -12.20 -19.92 22.06
C ASP A 257 -11.64 -18.50 22.31
N GLU A 258 -10.96 -17.94 21.30
CA GLU A 258 -10.31 -16.62 21.44
C GLU A 258 -11.30 -15.48 21.69
N GLU A 259 -12.46 -15.49 21.03
CA GLU A 259 -13.46 -14.44 21.20
C GLU A 259 -14.02 -14.47 22.63
N GLU A 260 -14.30 -15.67 23.15
CA GLU A 260 -14.75 -15.86 24.52
C GLU A 260 -13.67 -15.48 25.54
N ARG A 261 -12.43 -15.90 25.33
CA ARG A 261 -11.29 -15.51 26.17
C ARG A 261 -11.09 -14.00 26.20
N THR A 262 -11.17 -13.34 25.03
CA THR A 262 -11.05 -11.89 24.92
C THR A 262 -12.18 -11.18 25.66
N ALA A 263 -13.40 -11.69 25.56
CA ALA A 263 -14.56 -11.16 26.28
C ALA A 263 -14.42 -11.29 27.79
N LEU A 264 -13.90 -12.41 28.29
CA LEU A 264 -13.62 -12.63 29.72
C LEU A 264 -12.56 -11.67 30.26
N LEU A 265 -11.49 -11.47 29.48
CA LEU A 265 -10.39 -10.58 29.87
C LEU A 265 -10.81 -9.11 29.84
N PHE A 266 -11.47 -8.68 28.80
CA PHE A 266 -11.64 -7.25 28.52
C PHE A 266 -13.10 -6.76 28.54
N GLY A 267 -14.07 -7.65 28.41
CA GLY A 267 -15.49 -7.30 28.27
C GLY A 267 -16.03 -7.42 26.84
N PRO A 268 -17.30 -7.02 26.64
CA PRO A 268 -17.99 -7.20 25.36
C PRO A 268 -17.31 -6.48 24.20
N ARG A 269 -17.40 -7.06 23.00
CA ARG A 269 -16.84 -6.49 21.77
C ARG A 269 -17.32 -5.07 21.50
N SER A 270 -18.58 -4.77 21.80
CA SER A 270 -19.19 -3.46 21.58
C SER A 270 -18.66 -2.35 22.49
N GLU A 271 -18.05 -2.68 23.63
CA GLU A 271 -17.70 -1.72 24.66
C GLU A 271 -16.19 -1.40 24.68
N LYS A 272 -15.74 -0.67 23.65
CA LYS A 272 -14.32 -0.35 23.48
C LYS A 272 -13.71 0.34 24.71
N ALA A 273 -14.41 1.30 25.33
CA ALA A 273 -13.89 2.02 26.49
C ALA A 273 -13.63 1.08 27.69
N GLN A 274 -14.53 0.13 27.94
CA GLN A 274 -14.35 -0.89 28.99
C GLN A 274 -13.18 -1.81 28.65
N ARG A 275 -13.09 -2.25 27.39
CA ARG A 275 -11.98 -3.12 26.94
C ARG A 275 -10.63 -2.43 27.10
N ASP A 276 -10.53 -1.15 26.76
CA ASP A 276 -9.30 -0.37 26.90
C ASP A 276 -8.92 -0.15 28.36
N ALA A 277 -9.90 0.13 29.24
CA ALA A 277 -9.67 0.26 30.68
C ALA A 277 -9.12 -1.03 31.29
N ARG A 278 -9.79 -2.17 31.06
CA ARG A 278 -9.35 -3.48 31.58
C ARG A 278 -8.01 -3.91 31.02
N ARG A 279 -7.75 -3.63 29.74
CA ARG A 279 -6.43 -3.82 29.11
C ARG A 279 -5.36 -3.03 29.85
N GLY A 280 -5.62 -1.73 30.15
CA GLY A 280 -4.71 -0.88 30.92
C GLY A 280 -4.43 -1.41 32.32
N GLU A 281 -5.46 -1.90 33.02
CA GLU A 281 -5.32 -2.51 34.35
C GLU A 281 -4.44 -3.78 34.31
N LEU A 282 -4.67 -4.66 33.32
CA LEU A 282 -3.88 -5.88 33.17
C LEU A 282 -2.43 -5.57 32.83
N VAL A 283 -2.17 -4.62 31.92
CA VAL A 283 -0.80 -4.14 31.63
C VAL A 283 -0.13 -3.61 32.89
N GLY A 284 -0.82 -2.78 33.67
CA GLY A 284 -0.31 -2.28 34.94
C GLY A 284 -0.05 -3.40 35.97
N TYR A 285 -0.84 -4.46 35.91
CA TYR A 285 -0.61 -5.64 36.77
C TYR A 285 0.68 -6.36 36.38
N LEU A 286 0.88 -6.67 35.10
CA LEU A 286 2.09 -7.33 34.61
C LEU A 286 3.36 -6.50 34.85
N TYR A 287 3.26 -5.18 34.70
CA TYR A 287 4.37 -4.25 34.99
C TYR A 287 4.88 -4.29 36.43
N ARG A 288 4.04 -4.61 37.40
CA ARG A 288 4.49 -4.80 38.79
C ARG A 288 5.47 -5.95 38.96
N TYR A 289 5.46 -6.91 37.99
CA TYR A 289 6.37 -8.05 37.94
C TYR A 289 7.50 -7.81 36.92
N GLY A 290 7.57 -6.61 36.34
CA GLY A 290 8.57 -6.25 35.33
C GLY A 290 8.34 -6.94 33.97
N LEU A 291 7.20 -7.59 33.77
CA LEU A 291 6.93 -8.36 32.55
C LEU A 291 6.29 -7.50 31.47
N GLU A 292 6.88 -7.55 30.28
CA GLU A 292 6.33 -6.88 29.11
C GLU A 292 6.74 -7.59 27.81
N PRO A 293 5.95 -7.44 26.71
CA PRO A 293 6.33 -8.03 25.42
C PRO A 293 7.57 -7.37 24.85
N VAL A 294 8.38 -8.14 24.13
CA VAL A 294 9.60 -7.63 23.50
C VAL A 294 9.27 -6.63 22.41
N PRO A 295 9.88 -5.43 22.40
CA PRO A 295 9.65 -4.44 21.34
C PRO A 295 10.06 -4.96 19.96
N ALA A 296 9.27 -4.61 18.94
CA ALA A 296 9.57 -4.95 17.57
C ALA A 296 10.76 -4.16 17.03
N THR A 297 11.43 -4.73 16.03
CA THR A 297 12.55 -4.12 15.32
C THR A 297 12.23 -3.94 13.85
N MET A 298 12.84 -2.95 13.22
CA MET A 298 12.71 -2.74 11.77
C MET A 298 13.56 -3.67 10.93
N ALA A 299 14.61 -4.24 11.51
CA ALA A 299 15.50 -5.15 10.82
C ALA A 299 15.59 -6.48 11.55
N PRO A 300 15.80 -7.59 10.84
CA PRO A 300 15.92 -8.89 11.47
C PRO A 300 17.24 -9.06 12.20
N PRO A 301 17.34 -10.11 12.88
CA PRO A 301 16.91 -10.41 14.22
C PRO A 301 18.02 -10.04 15.19
N PHE A 302 18.32 -8.74 15.21
CA PHE A 302 19.37 -8.29 16.06
C PHE A 302 18.80 -7.74 17.26
N ARG A 303 19.10 -8.47 18.24
CA ARG A 303 18.55 -8.15 19.51
C ARG A 303 19.74 -7.95 20.42
N GLY A 304 19.82 -7.91 21.53
CA GLY A 304 20.73 -7.35 22.49
C GLY A 304 20.14 -6.02 22.85
N LEU A 305 18.93 -6.07 23.45
CA LEU A 305 18.20 -4.87 23.83
C LEU A 305 18.73 -4.35 25.16
N GLU A 306 18.96 -3.06 25.20
CA GLU A 306 19.14 -2.30 26.43
C GLU A 306 17.99 -1.32 26.58
N ILE A 307 17.56 -1.09 27.81
CA ILE A 307 16.59 -0.05 28.11
C ILE A 307 17.32 1.29 28.04
N ASP A 308 16.77 2.25 27.30
CA ASP A 308 17.26 3.61 27.30
C ASP A 308 16.73 4.37 28.52
N PRO A 309 17.56 4.65 29.55
CA PRO A 309 17.08 5.33 30.76
C PRO A 309 16.58 6.75 30.51
N ALA A 310 17.03 7.38 29.42
CA ALA A 310 16.62 8.74 29.04
C ALA A 310 15.24 8.78 28.40
N SER A 311 14.79 7.68 27.82
CA SER A 311 13.49 7.58 27.16
C SER A 311 12.40 7.16 28.13
N ARG A 312 11.90 8.10 28.91
CA ARG A 312 10.78 7.87 29.81
C ARG A 312 9.58 8.69 29.38
N TYR A 313 8.46 8.00 29.21
CA TYR A 313 7.18 8.65 28.90
C TYR A 313 6.08 8.15 29.83
N LEU A 314 5.25 9.08 30.28
CA LEU A 314 4.04 8.80 31.04
C LEU A 314 2.84 9.15 30.15
N ASP A 315 2.06 8.16 29.74
CA ASP A 315 0.88 8.39 28.93
C ASP A 315 -0.32 8.93 29.72
N GLY A 316 -1.40 9.28 29.02
CA GLY A 316 -2.62 9.81 29.65
C GLY A 316 -3.32 8.84 30.59
N GLU A 317 -2.98 7.56 30.57
CA GLU A 317 -3.51 6.51 31.45
C GLU A 317 -2.55 6.20 32.63
N GLY A 318 -1.49 6.96 32.78
CA GLY A 318 -0.51 6.82 33.88
C GLY A 318 0.49 5.67 33.68
N ARG A 319 0.61 5.10 32.48
CA ARG A 319 1.58 4.05 32.19
C ARG A 319 2.92 4.67 31.86
N ILE A 320 3.99 4.05 32.38
CA ILE A 320 5.37 4.47 32.10
C ILE A 320 5.90 3.62 30.95
N TRP A 321 6.25 4.28 29.88
CA TRP A 321 6.91 3.69 28.73
C TRP A 321 8.43 3.89 28.82
N ARG A 322 9.17 2.91 28.25
CA ARG A 322 10.60 2.99 28.05
C ARG A 322 10.87 2.65 26.59
N ASP A 323 11.77 3.36 25.97
CA ASP A 323 12.31 2.97 24.69
C ASP A 323 13.50 2.03 24.87
N TYR A 324 13.91 1.42 23.79
CA TYR A 324 14.96 0.42 23.76
C TYR A 324 15.96 0.76 22.66
N ARG A 325 17.21 0.39 22.88
CA ARG A 325 18.26 0.47 21.89
C ARG A 325 18.97 -0.87 21.77
N PHE A 326 19.62 -1.12 20.65
CA PHE A 326 20.47 -2.28 20.50
C PHE A 326 21.81 -2.05 21.19
N SER A 327 22.31 -3.03 21.93
CA SER A 327 23.67 -3.06 22.47
C SER A 327 24.73 -3.15 21.38
N ALA A 328 24.37 -3.76 20.22
CA ALA A 328 25.20 -3.83 19.04
C ALA A 328 24.38 -3.41 17.82
N PRO A 329 24.18 -2.07 17.60
CA PRO A 329 23.31 -1.58 16.54
C PRO A 329 23.84 -1.95 15.17
N GLN A 330 22.93 -2.40 14.29
CA GLN A 330 23.16 -2.57 12.86
C GLN A 330 22.76 -1.28 12.14
N GLY A 331 23.36 -0.97 11.00
CA GLY A 331 23.24 0.33 10.35
C GLY A 331 21.82 0.85 10.13
N MET A 332 20.84 -0.03 9.82
CA MET A 332 19.44 0.32 9.61
C MET A 332 18.52 -0.14 10.75
N SER A 333 19.09 -0.72 11.81
CA SER A 333 18.30 -1.29 12.90
C SER A 333 17.64 -0.20 13.73
N ARG A 334 16.36 -0.40 14.01
CA ARG A 334 15.55 0.53 14.78
C ARG A 334 14.57 -0.26 15.65
N VAL A 335 14.36 0.18 16.87
CA VAL A 335 13.39 -0.42 17.79
C VAL A 335 12.13 0.43 17.82
N PHE A 336 10.99 -0.22 17.65
CA PHE A 336 9.69 0.43 17.79
C PHE A 336 9.08 0.08 19.14
N GLY A 337 9.20 0.99 20.09
CA GLY A 337 8.68 0.82 21.45
C GLY A 337 7.21 0.44 21.54
N PRO A 338 6.29 1.02 20.73
CA PRO A 338 4.86 0.68 20.81
C PRO A 338 4.45 -0.61 20.11
N LEU A 339 5.35 -1.29 19.38
CA LEU A 339 5.03 -2.50 18.63
C LEU A 339 5.73 -3.74 19.19
N THR A 340 5.14 -4.92 18.96
CA THR A 340 5.75 -6.23 19.18
C THR A 340 5.53 -7.15 18.00
N ARG A 341 6.40 -8.14 17.81
CA ARG A 341 6.33 -9.12 16.73
C ARG A 341 5.84 -10.45 17.24
N TYR A 342 5.18 -11.19 16.36
CA TYR A 342 4.87 -12.59 16.63
C TYR A 342 6.14 -13.43 16.82
N ARG A 343 6.10 -14.36 17.76
CA ARG A 343 7.16 -15.32 18.03
C ARG A 343 7.17 -16.43 16.98
N LEU A 344 7.73 -16.13 15.82
CA LEU A 344 7.70 -17.04 14.68
C LEU A 344 8.71 -18.19 14.80
N TYR A 345 9.78 -18.03 15.59
CA TYR A 345 10.83 -19.02 15.79
C TYR A 345 11.23 -19.11 17.25
N HIS A 346 11.76 -20.26 17.64
CA HIS A 346 12.43 -20.38 18.94
C HIS A 346 13.79 -19.67 18.93
N GLY A 347 14.28 -19.29 20.10
CA GLY A 347 15.66 -18.86 20.29
C GLY A 347 16.66 -20.01 20.11
N VAL A 348 17.91 -19.69 19.77
CA VAL A 348 18.99 -20.68 19.67
C VAL A 348 19.21 -21.36 21.00
N GLU A 349 19.26 -20.60 22.08
CA GLU A 349 19.39 -21.06 23.45
C GLU A 349 18.63 -20.14 24.41
N ARG A 350 18.45 -20.54 25.66
CA ARG A 350 17.78 -19.73 26.67
C ARG A 350 18.51 -18.38 26.86
N GLY A 351 17.74 -17.30 26.78
CA GLY A 351 18.26 -15.94 26.89
C GLY A 351 19.02 -15.46 25.65
N SER A 352 19.06 -16.21 24.56
CA SER A 352 19.62 -15.77 23.29
C SER A 352 18.67 -14.86 22.54
N TRP A 353 19.20 -13.78 21.99
CA TRP A 353 18.49 -12.92 21.05
C TRP A 353 18.50 -13.45 19.61
N GLU A 354 19.28 -14.49 19.34
CA GLU A 354 19.36 -15.12 18.03
C GLU A 354 18.21 -16.11 17.85
N LEU A 355 17.59 -16.08 16.67
CA LEU A 355 16.50 -16.95 16.31
C LEU A 355 17.03 -18.21 15.62
N ASP A 356 16.51 -19.37 16.01
CA ASP A 356 16.75 -20.64 15.33
C ASP A 356 15.75 -20.83 14.20
N PHE A 357 16.14 -20.45 13.00
CA PHE A 357 15.29 -20.57 11.81
C PHE A 357 14.97 -22.03 11.40
N SER A 358 15.62 -23.01 12.02
CA SER A 358 15.28 -24.41 11.83
C SER A 358 14.13 -24.89 12.74
N ARG A 359 13.75 -24.06 13.72
CA ARG A 359 12.72 -24.37 14.73
C ARG A 359 11.57 -23.34 14.70
N PRO A 360 10.71 -23.39 13.65
CA PRO A 360 9.53 -22.53 13.60
C PRO A 360 8.52 -22.90 14.68
N VAL A 361 7.86 -21.91 15.26
CA VAL A 361 6.72 -22.08 16.17
C VAL A 361 5.45 -22.17 15.31
N ARG A 362 5.18 -23.35 14.76
CA ARG A 362 4.18 -23.59 13.71
C ARG A 362 2.79 -23.07 14.09
N GLU A 363 2.40 -23.22 15.35
CA GLU A 363 1.10 -22.76 15.84
C GLU A 363 0.93 -21.25 15.69
N VAL A 364 2.01 -20.48 15.87
CA VAL A 364 1.98 -19.02 15.70
C VAL A 364 1.85 -18.63 14.23
N TRP A 365 2.52 -19.35 13.33
CA TRP A 365 2.39 -19.15 11.89
C TRP A 365 0.96 -19.41 11.42
N GLU A 366 0.39 -20.56 11.82
CA GLU A 366 -0.99 -20.90 11.48
C GLU A 366 -1.99 -19.91 12.07
N TYR A 367 -1.80 -19.48 13.33
CA TYR A 367 -2.65 -18.48 13.97
C TYR A 367 -2.73 -17.21 13.16
N VAL A 368 -1.57 -16.63 12.78
CA VAL A 368 -1.53 -15.39 12.00
C VAL A 368 -2.20 -15.58 10.63
N ALA A 369 -1.88 -16.66 9.93
CA ALA A 369 -2.40 -16.92 8.61
C ALA A 369 -3.92 -17.17 8.61
N GLU A 370 -4.44 -17.89 9.62
CA GLU A 370 -5.87 -18.17 9.73
C GLU A 370 -6.68 -16.89 9.99
N ARG A 371 -6.16 -15.96 10.82
CA ARG A 371 -6.82 -14.65 11.04
C ARG A 371 -6.95 -13.87 9.73
N TYR A 372 -5.91 -13.80 8.93
CA TYR A 372 -5.98 -13.13 7.63
C TYR A 372 -6.84 -13.88 6.62
N ALA A 373 -6.83 -15.21 6.61
CA ALA A 373 -7.72 -15.99 5.76
C ALA A 373 -9.21 -15.79 6.11
N GLU A 374 -9.53 -15.73 7.40
CA GLU A 374 -10.89 -15.43 7.87
C GLU A 374 -11.36 -14.04 7.42
N ILE A 375 -10.53 -13.03 7.59
CA ILE A 375 -10.82 -11.65 7.17
C ILE A 375 -10.99 -11.55 5.66
N CYS A 376 -10.09 -12.16 4.88
CA CYS A 376 -10.20 -12.17 3.41
C CYS A 376 -11.50 -12.85 2.94
N ARG A 377 -11.88 -13.96 3.57
CA ARG A 377 -13.13 -14.66 3.25
C ARG A 377 -14.36 -13.83 3.63
N ARG A 378 -14.32 -13.18 4.79
CA ARG A 378 -15.46 -12.42 5.35
C ARG A 378 -15.77 -11.15 4.55
N TYR A 379 -14.76 -10.47 4.03
CA TYR A 379 -14.91 -9.17 3.37
C TYR A 379 -14.59 -9.21 1.87
N GLY A 380 -14.18 -10.34 1.33
CA GLY A 380 -13.89 -10.48 -0.10
C GLY A 380 -12.56 -9.86 -0.54
N PHE A 381 -11.59 -9.67 0.35
CA PHE A 381 -10.25 -9.20 -0.04
C PHE A 381 -9.54 -10.24 -0.88
N ALA A 382 -8.95 -9.82 -1.99
CA ALA A 382 -8.35 -10.73 -2.97
C ALA A 382 -6.88 -10.43 -3.32
N PHE A 383 -6.27 -9.50 -2.61
CA PHE A 383 -4.81 -9.32 -2.56
C PHE A 383 -4.39 -8.71 -1.22
N MET A 384 -3.10 -8.81 -0.93
CA MET A 384 -2.51 -8.19 0.25
C MET A 384 -1.36 -7.27 -0.13
N ARG A 385 -1.19 -6.17 0.62
CA ARG A 385 0.09 -5.49 0.74
C ARG A 385 0.75 -6.00 2.01
N GLY A 386 1.93 -6.64 1.87
CA GLY A 386 2.68 -7.11 3.03
C GLY A 386 3.44 -5.95 3.65
N ASP A 387 3.07 -5.60 4.89
CA ASP A 387 3.75 -4.54 5.64
C ASP A 387 5.13 -5.00 6.10
N MET A 388 6.12 -4.11 6.04
CA MET A 388 7.48 -4.35 6.49
C MET A 388 8.11 -5.64 5.89
N SER A 389 7.89 -5.91 4.61
CA SER A 389 8.40 -7.12 3.94
C SER A 389 9.92 -7.24 4.04
N HIS A 390 10.64 -6.14 3.93
CA HIS A 390 12.09 -6.08 4.06
C HIS A 390 12.60 -6.49 5.46
N VAL A 391 11.78 -6.35 6.50
CA VAL A 391 12.14 -6.71 7.88
C VAL A 391 12.14 -8.24 8.11
N GLN A 392 11.57 -9.00 7.20
CA GLN A 392 11.57 -10.45 7.26
C GLN A 392 12.87 -11.09 6.72
N MET A 393 13.77 -10.31 6.13
CA MET A 393 15.05 -10.76 5.61
C MET A 393 15.93 -11.36 6.72
N ARG A 394 16.75 -12.34 6.35
CA ARG A 394 17.67 -13.02 7.27
C ARG A 394 19.10 -12.55 7.04
N ARG A 395 19.90 -12.48 8.11
CA ARG A 395 21.31 -12.07 8.04
C ARG A 395 22.14 -12.94 7.10
N GLY A 396 21.85 -14.24 7.03
CA GLY A 396 22.53 -15.17 6.15
C GLY A 396 22.05 -15.12 4.69
N GLY A 397 21.17 -14.16 4.35
CA GLY A 397 20.53 -14.09 3.03
C GLY A 397 19.46 -15.15 2.83
N VAL A 398 19.07 -15.35 1.59
CA VAL A 398 18.07 -16.36 1.20
C VAL A 398 18.73 -17.73 1.19
N PRO A 399 18.16 -18.74 1.88
CA PRO A 399 18.67 -20.10 1.83
C PRO A 399 18.48 -20.68 0.42
N SER A 400 19.35 -21.59 0.02
CA SER A 400 19.32 -22.23 -1.30
C SER A 400 18.00 -22.96 -1.60
N ARG A 401 17.27 -23.35 -0.56
CA ARG A 401 15.93 -23.93 -0.63
C ARG A 401 15.10 -23.31 0.51
N PRO A 402 14.34 -22.24 0.24
CA PRO A 402 13.41 -21.67 1.22
C PRO A 402 12.40 -22.75 1.64
N GLY A 403 12.25 -22.95 2.96
CA GLY A 403 11.24 -23.84 3.50
C GLY A 403 9.88 -23.18 3.60
N GLU A 404 8.86 -23.96 3.96
CA GLU A 404 7.49 -23.48 4.15
C GLU A 404 7.41 -22.28 5.13
N TYR A 405 8.20 -22.33 6.20
CA TYR A 405 8.26 -21.32 7.26
C TYR A 405 9.42 -20.34 7.05
N TYR A 406 9.67 -19.91 5.80
CA TYR A 406 10.75 -18.98 5.49
C TYR A 406 10.38 -17.54 5.81
N ASP A 407 9.21 -17.10 5.35
CA ASP A 407 8.70 -15.74 5.46
C ASP A 407 7.22 -15.75 5.82
N ILE A 408 6.82 -14.96 6.83
CA ILE A 408 5.44 -14.97 7.34
C ILE A 408 4.44 -14.40 6.32
N LEU A 409 4.83 -13.40 5.55
CA LEU A 409 3.94 -12.78 4.56
C LEU A 409 3.68 -13.73 3.39
N GLY A 410 4.72 -14.41 2.91
CA GLY A 410 4.58 -15.48 1.91
C GLY A 410 3.76 -16.65 2.43
N PHE A 411 3.93 -17.02 3.70
CA PHE A 411 3.11 -18.05 4.33
C PHE A 411 1.63 -17.65 4.39
N VAL A 412 1.32 -16.43 4.79
CA VAL A 412 -0.05 -15.88 4.79
C VAL A 412 -0.63 -15.91 3.39
N LYS A 413 0.11 -15.45 2.36
CA LYS A 413 -0.33 -15.52 0.97
C LYS A 413 -0.80 -16.92 0.58
N ARG A 414 0.05 -17.94 0.80
CA ARG A 414 -0.27 -19.32 0.46
C ARG A 414 -1.49 -19.84 1.22
N ARG A 415 -1.56 -19.59 2.52
CA ARG A 415 -2.68 -20.05 3.35
C ARG A 415 -4.00 -19.36 2.97
N VAL A 416 -4.00 -18.08 2.68
CA VAL A 416 -5.20 -17.37 2.19
C VAL A 416 -5.62 -17.93 0.84
N ALA A 417 -4.70 -18.07 -0.10
CA ALA A 417 -5.01 -18.63 -1.42
C ALA A 417 -5.63 -20.04 -1.31
N GLU A 418 -5.10 -20.90 -0.45
CA GLU A 418 -5.58 -22.24 -0.19
C GLU A 418 -6.95 -22.25 0.53
N ARG A 419 -7.04 -21.60 1.69
CA ARG A 419 -8.23 -21.60 2.56
C ARG A 419 -9.43 -20.91 1.95
N CYS A 420 -9.20 -19.83 1.20
CA CYS A 420 -10.24 -19.07 0.51
C CYS A 420 -10.51 -19.57 -0.93
N ARG A 421 -9.73 -20.55 -1.42
CA ARG A 421 -9.80 -21.03 -2.81
C ARG A 421 -9.63 -19.91 -3.84
N MET A 422 -8.64 -19.06 -3.61
CA MET A 422 -8.30 -17.89 -4.42
C MET A 422 -6.94 -18.06 -5.10
N PRO A 423 -6.78 -18.79 -6.19
CA PRO A 423 -5.50 -19.00 -6.85
C PRO A 423 -4.86 -17.68 -7.34
N GLY A 424 -5.69 -16.66 -7.60
CA GLY A 424 -5.26 -15.32 -7.98
C GLY A 424 -4.97 -14.38 -6.81
N PHE A 425 -4.92 -14.86 -5.54
CA PHE A 425 -4.59 -14.01 -4.40
C PHE A 425 -3.16 -13.50 -4.50
N ALA A 426 -3.00 -12.17 -4.63
CA ALA A 426 -1.73 -11.54 -4.92
C ALA A 426 -1.07 -10.94 -3.67
N TYR A 427 0.27 -10.89 -3.69
CA TYR A 427 1.09 -10.28 -2.66
C TYR A 427 1.89 -9.11 -3.23
N PHE A 428 1.55 -7.91 -2.81
CA PHE A 428 2.23 -6.66 -3.10
C PHE A 428 3.13 -6.30 -1.89
N ALA A 429 4.43 -6.42 -2.03
CA ALA A 429 5.36 -6.24 -0.91
C ALA A 429 5.66 -4.76 -0.63
N GLU A 430 5.70 -4.37 0.65
CA GLU A 430 6.36 -3.14 1.04
C GLU A 430 7.87 -3.35 1.03
N SER A 431 8.52 -2.75 0.07
CA SER A 431 9.95 -2.89 -0.13
C SER A 431 10.50 -1.66 -0.84
N PHE A 432 11.71 -1.27 -0.46
CA PHE A 432 12.40 -0.13 -1.06
C PHE A 432 13.32 -0.54 -2.19
N LEU A 433 13.53 -1.83 -2.41
CA LEU A 433 14.49 -2.40 -3.35
C LEU A 433 15.89 -1.77 -3.19
N ALA A 434 16.35 -1.74 -1.96
CA ALA A 434 17.65 -1.19 -1.61
C ALA A 434 18.78 -1.86 -2.42
N ALA A 435 19.88 -1.17 -2.57
CA ALA A 435 21.05 -1.71 -3.21
C ALA A 435 21.56 -2.93 -2.43
N ARG A 436 22.25 -3.84 -3.15
CA ARG A 436 22.86 -5.02 -2.55
C ARG A 436 23.67 -4.67 -1.31
N ASP A 437 23.54 -5.47 -0.29
CA ASP A 437 24.28 -5.37 0.97
C ASP A 437 24.07 -4.08 1.79
N VAL A 438 23.11 -3.23 1.43
CA VAL A 438 22.76 -2.06 2.25
C VAL A 438 22.32 -2.49 3.64
N PHE A 439 21.58 -3.59 3.73
CA PHE A 439 21.13 -4.17 5.00
C PHE A 439 22.03 -5.30 5.51
N GLY A 440 23.08 -5.68 4.76
CA GLY A 440 23.98 -6.76 5.12
C GLY A 440 23.40 -8.18 4.93
N TYR A 441 22.35 -8.35 4.10
CA TYR A 441 21.72 -9.67 3.86
C TYR A 441 21.58 -10.08 2.39
N GLY A 442 22.26 -9.42 1.51
CA GLY A 442 22.17 -9.69 0.07
C GLY A 442 21.05 -8.85 -0.61
N GLU A 443 20.56 -9.35 -1.74
CA GLU A 443 19.55 -8.61 -2.50
C GLU A 443 18.15 -8.79 -1.92
N GLU A 444 17.47 -7.68 -1.69
CA GLU A 444 16.10 -7.64 -1.19
C GLU A 444 15.13 -8.36 -2.15
N LEU A 445 15.36 -8.23 -3.45
CA LEU A 445 14.52 -8.88 -4.46
C LEU A 445 14.62 -10.41 -4.42
N ASP A 446 15.80 -10.98 -4.09
CA ASP A 446 15.94 -12.42 -3.90
C ASP A 446 15.09 -12.93 -2.72
N HIS A 447 15.03 -12.13 -1.65
CA HIS A 447 14.15 -12.40 -0.51
C HIS A 447 12.67 -12.33 -0.92
N LEU A 448 12.25 -11.29 -1.63
CA LEU A 448 10.86 -11.12 -2.05
C LEU A 448 10.39 -12.26 -2.96
N GLU A 449 11.23 -12.73 -3.88
CA GLU A 449 10.92 -13.89 -4.72
C GLU A 449 10.85 -15.19 -3.90
N ALA A 450 11.74 -15.36 -2.93
CA ALA A 450 11.69 -16.49 -2.01
C ALA A 450 10.46 -16.45 -1.07
N ALA A 451 9.93 -15.26 -0.80
CA ALA A 451 8.69 -15.01 -0.08
C ALA A 451 7.44 -15.05 -1.01
N GLU A 452 7.62 -15.37 -2.30
CA GLU A 452 6.54 -15.42 -3.29
C GLU A 452 5.79 -14.10 -3.46
N ALA A 453 6.44 -12.95 -3.27
CA ALA A 453 5.87 -11.66 -3.63
C ALA A 453 5.73 -11.54 -5.14
N ASP A 454 4.59 -11.00 -5.60
CA ASP A 454 4.31 -10.81 -7.03
C ASP A 454 4.75 -9.43 -7.52
N ALA A 455 4.63 -8.43 -6.64
CA ALA A 455 5.05 -7.06 -6.91
C ALA A 455 5.58 -6.38 -5.64
N ALA A 456 6.32 -5.29 -5.81
CA ALA A 456 6.86 -4.50 -4.71
C ALA A 456 6.63 -3.00 -4.92
N LEU A 457 6.48 -2.22 -3.85
CA LEU A 457 6.29 -0.78 -3.93
C LEU A 457 7.49 -0.06 -4.58
N GLY A 458 8.69 -0.40 -4.17
CA GLY A 458 9.88 0.33 -4.61
C GLY A 458 9.95 1.77 -4.07
N ASP A 459 10.94 2.52 -4.51
CA ASP A 459 11.30 3.83 -3.96
C ASP A 459 11.25 5.01 -4.93
N LEU A 460 10.69 4.87 -6.13
CA LEU A 460 10.55 5.98 -7.09
C LEU A 460 9.80 7.19 -6.49
N GLN A 461 8.92 6.94 -5.52
CA GLN A 461 8.22 7.99 -4.78
C GLN A 461 9.14 8.87 -3.92
N SER A 462 10.29 8.37 -3.52
CA SER A 462 11.27 9.06 -2.67
C SER A 462 12.42 9.70 -3.45
N LEU A 463 12.23 9.92 -4.75
CA LEU A 463 13.21 10.53 -5.65
C LEU A 463 12.61 11.72 -6.38
N VAL A 464 13.41 12.78 -6.56
CA VAL A 464 13.00 13.95 -7.36
C VAL A 464 12.92 13.54 -8.84
N CYS A 465 11.80 13.84 -9.49
CA CYS A 465 11.56 13.50 -10.88
C CYS A 465 12.62 14.10 -11.80
N GLY A 466 13.15 13.29 -12.72
CA GLY A 466 14.15 13.72 -13.72
C GLY A 466 15.57 13.88 -13.19
N THR A 467 15.83 13.57 -11.93
CA THR A 467 17.20 13.49 -11.44
C THR A 467 17.92 12.25 -11.99
N PRO A 468 19.26 12.27 -12.08
CA PRO A 468 20.03 11.09 -12.50
C PRO A 468 19.71 9.83 -11.71
N GLU A 469 19.43 9.98 -10.40
CA GLU A 469 19.07 8.86 -9.55
C GLU A 469 17.69 8.29 -9.90
N PHE A 470 16.68 9.15 -10.11
CA PHE A 470 15.37 8.74 -10.59
C PHE A 470 15.44 7.99 -11.91
N MET A 471 16.22 8.51 -12.88
CA MET A 471 16.38 7.90 -14.19
C MET A 471 17.08 6.53 -14.11
N ARG A 472 18.16 6.40 -13.30
CA ARG A 472 18.82 5.11 -13.03
C ARG A 472 17.87 4.10 -12.40
N ARG A 473 17.06 4.55 -11.43
CA ARG A 473 16.12 3.68 -10.74
C ARG A 473 15.00 3.20 -11.66
N LEU A 474 14.42 4.10 -12.44
CA LEU A 474 13.42 3.73 -13.44
C LEU A 474 13.98 2.74 -14.46
N ARG A 475 15.20 2.98 -14.97
CA ARG A 475 15.86 2.04 -15.86
C ARG A 475 16.03 0.66 -15.25
N ARG A 476 16.51 0.61 -14.00
CA ARG A 476 16.63 -0.66 -13.24
C ARG A 476 15.27 -1.38 -13.12
N TYR A 477 14.18 -0.66 -12.83
CA TYR A 477 12.86 -1.26 -12.72
C TYR A 477 12.38 -1.90 -14.02
N LEU A 478 12.61 -1.23 -15.15
CA LEU A 478 12.31 -1.80 -16.46
C LEU A 478 13.13 -3.08 -16.75
N ASP A 479 14.40 -3.07 -16.40
CA ASP A 479 15.28 -4.24 -16.57
C ASP A 479 14.83 -5.40 -15.64
N LEU A 480 14.39 -5.11 -14.41
CA LEU A 480 13.88 -6.10 -13.46
C LEU A 480 12.54 -6.70 -13.92
N ALA A 481 11.60 -5.89 -14.41
CA ALA A 481 10.31 -6.36 -14.93
C ALA A 481 10.45 -7.41 -16.05
N GLY A 482 11.53 -7.29 -16.86
CA GLY A 482 11.81 -8.27 -17.92
C GLY A 482 12.53 -9.55 -17.45
N THR A 483 13.03 -9.61 -16.23
CA THR A 483 13.96 -10.67 -15.78
C THR A 483 13.61 -11.33 -14.44
N ARG A 484 12.73 -10.74 -13.65
CA ARG A 484 12.40 -11.17 -12.28
C ARG A 484 10.93 -11.55 -12.13
N GLY A 485 10.65 -12.46 -11.20
CA GLY A 485 9.29 -12.89 -10.86
C GLY A 485 8.54 -11.84 -10.03
N CYS A 486 9.22 -11.17 -9.09
CA CYS A 486 8.68 -10.03 -8.35
C CYS A 486 8.95 -8.74 -9.12
N VAL A 487 7.89 -8.02 -9.49
CA VAL A 487 7.98 -6.82 -10.34
C VAL A 487 7.91 -5.57 -9.47
N PRO A 488 8.88 -4.64 -9.56
CA PRO A 488 8.76 -3.36 -8.87
C PRO A 488 7.68 -2.49 -9.48
N SER A 489 6.95 -1.72 -8.67
CA SER A 489 5.92 -0.81 -9.16
C SER A 489 6.44 0.58 -9.49
N PHE A 490 5.76 1.25 -10.42
CA PHE A 490 5.89 2.69 -10.56
C PHE A 490 5.02 3.36 -9.47
N THR A 491 5.55 3.45 -8.27
CA THR A 491 4.84 4.11 -7.18
C THR A 491 4.92 5.63 -7.35
N VAL A 492 3.76 6.25 -7.54
CA VAL A 492 3.64 7.71 -7.58
C VAL A 492 3.75 8.26 -6.17
N ILE A 493 2.90 7.79 -5.26
CA ILE A 493 2.93 8.13 -3.82
C ILE A 493 2.16 7.07 -3.03
N THR A 494 2.64 6.71 -1.84
CA THR A 494 1.92 5.84 -0.90
C THR A 494 0.98 6.61 0.01
N GLY A 495 0.04 5.90 0.64
CA GLY A 495 -0.94 6.47 1.58
C GLY A 495 -0.36 6.81 2.96
N ASP A 496 0.77 6.20 3.31
CA ASP A 496 1.54 6.47 4.50
C ASP A 496 2.84 7.18 4.10
N LYS A 497 3.06 8.36 4.59
CA LYS A 497 4.29 9.11 4.34
C LYS A 497 5.07 9.21 5.63
N ASP A 498 6.27 8.72 5.61
CA ASP A 498 7.19 8.82 6.74
C ASP A 498 8.51 9.56 6.40
N ASP A 499 8.75 9.87 5.12
CA ASP A 499 9.88 10.69 4.70
C ASP A 499 9.51 12.17 4.75
N PRO A 500 10.24 13.00 5.54
CA PRO A 500 9.99 14.43 5.65
C PRO A 500 10.20 15.22 4.35
N ARG A 501 10.92 14.64 3.38
CA ARG A 501 11.24 15.26 2.10
C ARG A 501 10.15 15.06 1.03
N PHE A 502 9.01 14.47 1.37
CA PHE A 502 7.95 14.17 0.39
C PHE A 502 7.54 15.38 -0.46
N ASP A 503 7.41 16.57 0.15
CA ASP A 503 7.05 17.75 -0.63
C ASP A 503 8.16 18.20 -1.60
N GLU A 504 9.41 17.87 -1.31
CA GLU A 504 10.53 18.09 -2.21
C GLU A 504 10.46 17.23 -3.46
N PHE A 505 10.08 15.95 -3.32
CA PHE A 505 10.01 15.00 -4.42
C PHE A 505 8.94 15.36 -5.46
N TYR A 506 7.90 16.11 -5.05
CA TYR A 506 6.73 16.42 -5.86
C TYR A 506 6.61 17.89 -6.27
N ARG A 507 7.65 18.69 -6.14
CA ARG A 507 7.66 20.09 -6.59
C ARG A 507 7.41 20.25 -8.09
N ALA A 508 7.85 19.28 -8.89
CA ALA A 508 7.68 19.28 -10.33
C ALA A 508 7.64 17.86 -10.89
N GLY A 509 7.20 17.72 -12.13
CA GLY A 509 7.18 16.44 -12.85
C GLY A 509 6.02 15.52 -12.49
N ASN A 510 5.04 15.96 -11.69
CA ASN A 510 3.92 15.13 -11.24
C ASN A 510 3.06 14.60 -12.41
N ALA A 511 2.86 15.41 -13.46
CA ALA A 511 2.12 14.98 -14.64
C ALA A 511 2.88 13.88 -15.41
N ALA A 512 4.20 14.01 -15.54
CA ALA A 512 5.05 13.00 -16.17
C ALA A 512 5.05 11.68 -15.38
N ARG A 513 5.16 11.75 -14.03
CA ARG A 513 5.04 10.58 -13.15
C ARG A 513 3.70 9.88 -13.31
N TYR A 514 2.61 10.63 -13.16
CA TYR A 514 1.25 10.09 -13.20
C TYR A 514 0.92 9.48 -14.57
N PHE A 515 1.32 10.17 -15.64
CA PHE A 515 1.18 9.67 -16.99
C PHE A 515 1.95 8.34 -17.19
N THR A 516 3.23 8.31 -16.77
CA THR A 516 4.05 7.11 -16.92
C THR A 516 3.49 5.95 -16.10
N ALA A 517 3.07 6.21 -14.86
CA ALA A 517 2.46 5.21 -14.00
C ALA A 517 1.23 4.54 -14.64
N LEU A 518 0.38 5.30 -15.37
CA LEU A 518 -0.82 4.76 -15.99
C LEU A 518 -0.56 4.04 -17.33
N PHE A 519 0.41 4.51 -18.13
CA PHE A 519 0.57 4.01 -19.51
C PHE A 519 1.75 3.05 -19.71
N LEU A 520 2.58 2.86 -18.68
CA LEU A 520 3.73 1.93 -18.72
C LEU A 520 3.29 0.56 -18.23
N SER A 521 2.74 -0.27 -19.10
CA SER A 521 2.06 -1.51 -18.78
C SER A 521 2.94 -2.65 -18.21
N ASP A 522 4.26 -2.54 -18.27
CA ASP A 522 5.19 -3.57 -17.75
C ASP A 522 5.48 -3.41 -16.25
N LEU A 523 5.06 -2.31 -15.65
CA LEU A 523 5.17 -2.05 -14.22
C LEU A 523 3.77 -1.83 -13.64
N PRO A 524 3.41 -2.47 -12.53
CA PRO A 524 2.23 -2.06 -11.79
C PRO A 524 2.39 -0.63 -11.31
N SER A 525 1.30 0.08 -11.07
CA SER A 525 1.37 1.42 -10.49
C SER A 525 0.67 1.50 -9.14
N TYR A 526 1.13 2.42 -8.31
CA TYR A 526 0.49 2.70 -7.04
C TYR A 526 0.38 4.22 -6.83
N THR A 527 -0.84 4.70 -6.55
CA THR A 527 -1.10 6.11 -6.27
C THR A 527 -2.07 6.23 -5.10
N ALA A 528 -1.70 6.98 -4.07
CA ALA A 528 -2.60 7.21 -2.93
C ALA A 528 -3.66 8.26 -3.25
N LEU A 529 -4.79 8.18 -2.54
CA LEU A 529 -5.90 9.12 -2.60
C LEU A 529 -5.43 10.57 -2.34
N GLY A 530 -6.07 11.52 -3.00
CA GLY A 530 -5.87 12.96 -2.77
C GLY A 530 -4.64 13.55 -3.44
N PHE A 531 -3.78 12.73 -4.08
CA PHE A 531 -2.61 13.25 -4.78
C PHE A 531 -2.98 14.18 -5.95
N GLU A 532 -4.11 13.95 -6.58
CA GLU A 532 -4.60 14.74 -7.71
C GLU A 532 -4.87 16.21 -7.38
N THR A 533 -5.16 16.53 -6.12
CA THR A 533 -5.41 17.92 -5.67
C THR A 533 -4.31 18.45 -4.75
N ARG A 534 -3.21 17.69 -4.55
CA ARG A 534 -2.18 18.03 -3.59
C ARG A 534 -1.48 19.34 -3.93
N ASP A 535 -1.48 20.28 -2.99
CA ASP A 535 -0.66 21.48 -3.02
C ASP A 535 0.80 21.13 -2.70
N ILE A 536 1.72 21.74 -3.44
CA ILE A 536 3.14 21.52 -3.25
C ILE A 536 3.65 22.66 -2.39
N ARG A 537 4.06 22.32 -1.17
CA ARG A 537 4.57 23.27 -0.19
C ARG A 537 6.02 23.01 0.12
N LEU A 538 6.73 24.06 0.55
CA LEU A 538 8.12 23.95 1.01
C LEU A 538 8.22 23.23 2.37
N GLN A 539 7.12 23.24 3.12
CA GLN A 539 6.98 22.53 4.39
C GLN A 539 5.73 21.65 4.35
N PRO A 540 5.74 20.50 5.04
CA PRO A 540 4.57 19.64 5.15
C PRO A 540 3.37 20.44 5.65
N ALA A 541 2.19 20.24 5.05
CA ALA A 541 0.98 20.86 5.53
C ALA A 541 0.58 20.27 6.89
N GLU A 542 0.19 21.10 7.85
CA GLU A 542 -0.24 20.66 9.19
C GLU A 542 -1.40 19.68 9.15
N ASN A 543 -2.20 19.73 8.10
CA ASN A 543 -3.36 18.87 7.88
C ASN A 543 -3.05 17.62 7.03
N ASP A 544 -1.82 17.42 6.61
CA ASP A 544 -1.41 16.19 5.95
C ASP A 544 -1.41 15.07 6.99
N TYR A 545 -2.50 14.33 7.03
CA TYR A 545 -2.74 13.30 8.00
C TYR A 545 -2.26 11.95 7.50
N TYR A 546 -1.39 11.31 8.27
CA TYR A 546 -0.83 10.01 7.94
C TYR A 546 -1.00 9.03 9.07
N THR A 547 -1.14 7.78 8.72
CA THR A 547 -0.89 6.70 9.65
C THR A 547 0.60 6.52 9.81
N LYS A 548 1.11 6.76 11.00
CA LYS A 548 2.54 6.65 11.28
C LYS A 548 2.83 5.68 12.39
N LEU A 549 3.95 5.01 12.24
CA LEU A 549 4.57 4.25 13.31
C LEU A 549 5.49 5.18 14.07
N TYR A 550 5.22 5.38 15.35
CA TYR A 550 6.12 6.12 16.20
C TYR A 550 7.00 5.21 16.99
N VAL A 551 8.25 5.54 17.00
CA VAL A 551 9.05 5.29 18.18
C VAL A 551 8.42 6.09 19.30
N PHE A 552 8.42 5.53 20.47
CA PHE A 552 7.85 6.09 21.65
C PHE A 552 8.37 7.50 21.94
N GLN A 553 7.49 8.44 22.29
CA GLN A 553 7.84 9.84 22.46
C GLN A 553 7.58 10.34 23.87
N GLU A 554 8.47 11.12 24.40
CA GLU A 554 8.21 11.98 25.55
C GLU A 554 7.60 13.30 25.08
N GLN A 555 6.59 13.82 25.78
CA GLN A 555 5.97 15.09 25.44
C GLN A 555 7.02 16.21 25.44
N GLY A 556 7.19 16.91 24.33
CA GLY A 556 8.18 17.98 24.16
C GLY A 556 9.55 17.52 23.64
N ASP A 557 9.71 16.26 23.26
CA ASP A 557 10.93 15.78 22.62
C ASP A 557 11.13 16.44 21.25
N SER A 558 12.21 17.24 21.16
CA SER A 558 12.58 17.93 19.91
C SER A 558 13.14 17.00 18.81
N ASN A 559 13.45 15.76 19.15
CA ASN A 559 13.93 14.76 18.18
C ASN A 559 12.79 14.12 17.36
N ILE A 560 11.55 14.46 17.71
CA ILE A 560 10.40 14.01 16.96
C ILE A 560 10.30 14.80 15.67
N HIS A 561 10.28 14.09 14.55
CA HIS A 561 10.01 14.73 13.29
C HIS A 561 8.56 15.29 13.30
N PRO A 562 8.35 16.62 13.10
CA PRO A 562 7.03 17.22 13.21
C PRO A 562 5.96 16.55 12.34
N SER A 563 6.36 16.05 11.17
CA SER A 563 5.46 15.30 10.28
C SER A 563 4.97 13.98 10.84
N LYS A 564 5.59 13.46 11.91
CA LYS A 564 5.18 12.22 12.59
C LYS A 564 4.21 12.45 13.75
N ALA A 565 4.05 13.69 14.17
CA ALA A 565 3.21 14.06 15.30
C ALA A 565 1.79 14.54 14.88
N VAL A 566 1.49 14.60 13.60
CA VAL A 566 0.24 15.16 13.12
C VAL A 566 -0.88 14.14 13.23
N HIS A 567 -1.86 14.42 14.07
CA HIS A 567 -3.12 13.70 14.17
C HIS A 567 -4.25 14.69 13.90
N GLY A 568 -5.08 14.45 12.91
CA GLY A 568 -6.19 15.33 12.61
C GLY A 568 -6.96 14.89 11.38
N ALA A 569 -8.09 15.53 11.12
CA ALA A 569 -8.85 15.29 9.93
C ALA A 569 -8.06 15.71 8.69
N TYR A 570 -8.15 14.92 7.63
CA TYR A 570 -7.57 15.25 6.34
C TYR A 570 -8.25 16.51 5.78
N ARG A 571 -7.45 17.45 5.32
CA ARG A 571 -7.95 18.60 4.55
C ARG A 571 -7.54 18.42 3.10
N TRP A 572 -8.53 18.50 2.24
CA TRP A 572 -8.29 18.48 0.81
C TRP A 572 -7.48 19.69 0.38
N ASN A 573 -6.46 19.47 -0.41
CA ASN A 573 -5.71 20.52 -1.06
C ASN A 573 -6.48 21.05 -2.28
N THR A 574 -6.03 22.18 -2.86
CA THR A 574 -6.78 22.93 -3.86
C THR A 574 -6.00 23.16 -5.15
N ASN A 575 -5.04 22.26 -5.48
CA ASN A 575 -4.26 22.34 -6.70
C ASN A 575 -5.11 22.03 -7.96
N GLY A 576 -5.89 23.01 -8.39
CA GLY A 576 -6.77 22.88 -9.55
C GLY A 576 -6.03 22.59 -10.86
N ALA A 577 -4.83 23.14 -11.05
CA ALA A 577 -4.05 22.93 -12.27
C ALA A 577 -3.58 21.45 -12.37
N GLN A 578 -3.13 20.86 -11.28
CA GLN A 578 -2.75 19.45 -11.23
C GLN A 578 -3.97 18.56 -11.45
N PHE A 579 -5.08 18.85 -10.76
CA PHE A 579 -6.32 18.10 -10.91
C PHE A 579 -6.82 18.12 -12.36
N ALA A 580 -6.85 19.29 -13.01
CA ALA A 580 -7.25 19.41 -14.41
C ALA A 580 -6.36 18.60 -15.35
N THR A 581 -5.04 18.59 -15.10
CA THR A 581 -4.10 17.80 -15.89
C THR A 581 -4.32 16.30 -15.68
N PHE A 582 -4.51 15.85 -14.43
CA PHE A 582 -4.76 14.44 -14.12
C PHE A 582 -6.12 13.98 -14.66
N THR A 583 -7.15 14.81 -14.59
CA THR A 583 -8.45 14.49 -15.19
C THR A 583 -8.34 14.27 -16.70
N ARG A 584 -7.58 15.12 -17.42
CA ARG A 584 -7.33 14.92 -18.85
C ARG A 584 -6.53 13.63 -19.14
N ILE A 585 -5.53 13.30 -18.32
CA ILE A 585 -4.82 12.04 -18.41
C ILE A 585 -5.77 10.85 -18.18
N ARG A 586 -6.64 10.92 -17.16
CA ARG A 586 -7.65 9.88 -16.85
C ARG A 586 -8.63 9.68 -18.01
N LEU A 587 -9.12 10.78 -18.61
CA LEU A 587 -10.04 10.71 -19.75
C LEU A 587 -9.42 10.08 -21.01
N VAL A 588 -8.14 10.32 -21.28
CA VAL A 588 -7.48 9.65 -22.40
C VAL A 588 -7.11 8.22 -22.05
N ALA A 589 -6.77 7.93 -20.81
CA ALA A 589 -6.53 6.57 -20.32
C ALA A 589 -7.77 5.68 -20.46
N GLU A 590 -8.95 6.20 -20.09
CA GLU A 590 -10.25 5.52 -20.27
C GLU A 590 -10.47 5.01 -21.71
N LYS A 591 -10.02 5.77 -22.70
CA LYS A 591 -10.18 5.44 -24.12
C LYS A 591 -9.10 4.51 -24.65
N ILE A 592 -7.87 4.63 -24.13
CA ILE A 592 -6.68 3.97 -24.72
C ILE A 592 -6.34 2.68 -23.98
N LEU A 593 -6.39 2.65 -22.65
CA LEU A 593 -5.94 1.48 -21.87
C LEU A 593 -6.68 0.18 -22.20
N PRO A 594 -7.99 0.18 -22.49
CA PRO A 594 -8.67 -1.07 -22.91
C PRO A 594 -8.05 -1.72 -24.16
N GLU A 595 -7.48 -0.89 -25.07
CA GLU A 595 -6.81 -1.39 -26.28
C GLU A 595 -5.40 -1.92 -26.01
N LEU A 596 -4.81 -1.59 -24.85
CA LEU A 596 -3.44 -1.93 -24.48
C LEU A 596 -3.34 -3.12 -23.52
N ARG A 597 -4.46 -3.56 -22.98
CA ARG A 597 -4.50 -4.69 -22.03
C ARG A 597 -3.83 -5.94 -22.58
N GLY A 598 -2.89 -6.51 -21.80
CA GLY A 598 -2.15 -7.71 -22.16
C GLY A 598 -1.05 -7.51 -23.20
N LEU A 599 -0.78 -6.28 -23.64
CA LEU A 599 0.32 -5.97 -24.54
C LEU A 599 1.56 -5.58 -23.75
N ALA A 600 2.68 -6.26 -23.99
CA ALA A 600 3.97 -5.89 -23.42
C ALA A 600 4.49 -4.57 -24.02
N THR A 601 5.27 -3.84 -23.26
CA THR A 601 5.89 -2.59 -23.67
C THR A 601 7.13 -2.84 -24.54
N ARG A 602 7.32 -2.01 -25.52
CA ARG A 602 8.57 -1.91 -26.32
C ARG A 602 9.21 -0.55 -26.08
N ILE A 603 10.31 -0.54 -25.38
CA ILE A 603 11.10 0.68 -25.13
C ILE A 603 11.79 1.09 -26.43
N LEU A 604 11.61 2.33 -26.84
CA LEU A 604 12.23 2.93 -28.03
C LEU A 604 13.39 3.85 -27.67
N ILE A 605 13.22 4.64 -26.60
CA ILE A 605 14.27 5.46 -25.98
C ILE A 605 14.18 5.19 -24.49
N ALA A 606 15.23 4.61 -23.93
CA ALA A 606 15.25 4.26 -22.50
C ALA A 606 15.58 5.50 -21.62
N PRO A 607 15.22 5.47 -20.33
CA PRO A 607 15.66 6.48 -19.38
C PRO A 607 17.20 6.57 -19.35
N ASP A 608 17.72 7.79 -19.42
CA ASP A 608 19.15 8.08 -19.39
C ASP A 608 19.48 8.97 -18.19
N ALA A 609 20.43 8.52 -17.35
CA ALA A 609 20.83 9.23 -16.14
C ALA A 609 21.75 10.42 -16.38
N GLU A 610 22.48 10.43 -17.49
CA GLU A 610 23.42 11.50 -17.85
C GLU A 610 22.72 12.61 -18.66
N HIS A 611 21.63 12.23 -19.34
CA HIS A 611 20.87 13.10 -20.24
C HIS A 611 19.37 13.02 -19.91
N ALA A 612 18.99 13.51 -18.75
CA ALA A 612 17.57 13.48 -18.29
C ALA A 612 16.61 14.29 -19.19
N GLU A 613 17.14 15.18 -20.01
CA GLU A 613 16.40 15.90 -21.07
C GLU A 613 16.10 15.04 -22.30
N LEU A 614 16.79 13.91 -22.50
CA LEU A 614 16.39 12.94 -23.51
C LEU A 614 15.06 12.31 -23.10
N PRO A 615 14.04 12.33 -24.00
CA PRO A 615 12.74 11.82 -23.65
C PRO A 615 12.78 10.31 -23.50
N PHE A 616 12.07 9.80 -22.50
CA PHE A 616 11.70 8.39 -22.41
C PHE A 616 10.57 8.12 -23.40
N ALA A 617 10.74 7.12 -24.27
CA ALA A 617 9.75 6.80 -25.29
C ALA A 617 9.49 5.30 -25.39
N TRP A 618 8.20 4.93 -25.52
CA TRP A 618 7.79 3.53 -25.65
C TRP A 618 6.56 3.39 -26.53
N THR A 619 6.32 2.18 -26.97
CA THR A 619 5.12 1.71 -27.65
C THR A 619 4.79 0.30 -27.13
N HIS A 620 3.81 -0.36 -27.70
CA HIS A 620 3.44 -1.72 -27.33
C HIS A 620 3.94 -2.73 -28.38
N LEU A 621 4.27 -3.94 -27.92
CA LEU A 621 4.84 -5.00 -28.73
C LEU A 621 3.74 -5.67 -29.56
N THR A 622 3.50 -5.12 -30.74
CA THR A 622 2.58 -5.66 -31.74
C THR A 622 3.16 -5.48 -33.14
N ASP A 623 2.64 -6.17 -34.14
CA ASP A 623 3.07 -6.02 -35.54
C ASP A 623 2.81 -4.59 -36.08
N ARG A 624 1.74 -3.95 -35.60
CA ARG A 624 1.37 -2.56 -35.95
C ARG A 624 0.96 -1.81 -34.68
N PRO A 625 1.90 -1.27 -33.88
CA PRO A 625 1.58 -0.48 -32.71
C PRO A 625 0.70 0.71 -33.05
N ARG A 626 -0.32 0.97 -32.23
CA ARG A 626 -1.25 2.09 -32.48
C ARG A 626 -0.76 3.41 -31.90
N TYR A 627 -0.06 3.36 -30.75
CA TYR A 627 0.30 4.54 -29.98
C TYR A 627 1.80 4.58 -29.67
N LEU A 628 2.35 5.78 -29.70
CA LEU A 628 3.67 6.15 -29.20
C LEU A 628 3.47 7.04 -27.98
N PHE A 629 4.13 6.70 -26.89
CA PHE A 629 4.18 7.45 -25.65
C PHE A 629 5.56 8.06 -25.51
N VAL A 630 5.61 9.35 -25.14
CA VAL A 630 6.86 10.07 -24.93
C VAL A 630 6.75 10.97 -23.72
N VAL A 631 7.80 11.01 -22.90
CA VAL A 631 7.85 11.77 -21.64
C VAL A 631 9.20 12.47 -21.52
N ASN A 632 9.17 13.77 -21.25
CA ASN A 632 10.33 14.51 -20.79
C ASN A 632 10.31 14.55 -19.25
N PHE A 633 11.17 13.78 -18.60
CA PHE A 633 11.25 13.80 -17.14
C PHE A 633 12.06 14.98 -16.58
N SER A 634 12.86 15.67 -17.41
CA SER A 634 13.51 16.89 -16.95
C SER A 634 12.48 17.91 -16.49
N THR A 635 12.67 18.46 -15.32
CA THR A 635 11.80 19.51 -14.75
C THR A 635 12.27 20.93 -15.10
N GLU A 636 13.43 21.04 -15.78
CA GLU A 636 14.08 22.32 -16.07
C GLU A 636 14.34 22.54 -17.55
N ARG A 637 14.56 21.47 -18.33
CA ARG A 637 15.04 21.57 -19.72
C ARG A 637 14.03 21.03 -20.71
N ASP A 638 13.94 21.71 -21.83
CA ASP A 638 13.26 21.23 -23.02
C ASP A 638 14.03 20.04 -23.62
N SER A 639 13.32 19.05 -24.18
CA SER A 639 13.98 17.88 -24.80
C SER A 639 14.76 18.21 -26.09
N GLY A 640 14.50 19.34 -26.69
CA GLY A 640 14.86 19.53 -28.10
C GLY A 640 14.07 18.59 -29.05
N PRO A 641 14.17 18.80 -30.36
CA PRO A 641 13.59 17.86 -31.33
C PRO A 641 14.42 16.56 -31.38
N PHE A 642 13.74 15.42 -31.37
CA PHE A 642 14.40 14.10 -31.38
C PHE A 642 13.76 13.15 -32.40
N GLY A 643 14.48 12.07 -32.72
CA GLY A 643 14.01 11.03 -33.63
C GLY A 643 13.60 9.76 -32.93
N ILE A 644 12.46 9.21 -33.29
CA ILE A 644 12.02 7.87 -32.87
C ILE A 644 12.42 6.87 -33.96
N PRO A 645 13.07 5.73 -33.64
CA PRO A 645 13.37 4.70 -34.62
C PRO A 645 12.12 4.19 -35.32
N HIS A 646 12.17 4.01 -36.64
CA HIS A 646 11.09 3.37 -37.39
C HIS A 646 10.89 1.93 -36.88
N LEU A 647 9.64 1.56 -36.64
CA LEU A 647 9.28 0.20 -36.29
C LEU A 647 9.30 -0.65 -37.55
N SER A 648 10.35 -1.46 -37.73
CA SER A 648 10.35 -2.52 -38.73
C SER A 648 9.55 -3.71 -38.23
N SER A 649 8.75 -4.35 -39.11
CA SER A 649 8.08 -5.61 -38.79
C SER A 649 9.13 -6.69 -38.51
N SER A 650 9.45 -6.95 -37.24
CA SER A 650 10.32 -8.05 -36.86
C SER A 650 9.50 -9.34 -36.84
N ARG A 651 9.86 -10.32 -37.66
CA ARG A 651 9.41 -11.71 -37.53
C ARG A 651 9.74 -12.22 -36.14
N ARG A 652 8.80 -13.02 -35.57
CA ARG A 652 8.89 -13.78 -34.32
C ARG A 652 10.32 -14.18 -33.98
N ALA A 653 10.80 -13.75 -32.84
CA ALA A 653 11.90 -14.42 -32.16
C ALA A 653 11.37 -15.77 -31.66
N THR A 654 11.77 -16.85 -32.25
CA THR A 654 11.55 -18.21 -31.76
C THR A 654 12.31 -18.36 -30.45
N THR A 655 11.58 -18.76 -29.42
CA THR A 655 12.11 -19.24 -28.14
C THR A 655 13.08 -20.38 -28.35
N GLY A 656 14.31 -20.22 -27.90
CA GLY A 656 15.34 -21.26 -27.87
C GLY A 656 16.75 -20.64 -27.77
N ALA A 657 17.15 -20.22 -26.59
CA ALA A 657 18.54 -19.86 -26.35
C ALA A 657 19.06 -20.55 -25.10
N THR A 658 20.05 -21.36 -25.28
CA THR A 658 20.96 -21.93 -24.28
C THR A 658 21.75 -20.82 -23.58
N PRO A 659 22.07 -20.92 -22.28
CA PRO A 659 22.79 -19.89 -21.57
C PRO A 659 24.29 -19.94 -21.86
N GLY A 660 24.83 -18.80 -22.27
CA GLY A 660 26.28 -18.58 -22.31
C GLY A 660 26.76 -17.89 -23.57
N ALA A 661 26.70 -16.56 -23.65
CA ALA A 661 27.67 -15.73 -24.34
C ALA A 661 27.39 -14.24 -24.12
N THR A 662 28.35 -13.52 -23.58
CA THR A 662 28.44 -12.06 -23.55
C THR A 662 28.55 -11.53 -24.97
N THR A 663 27.57 -10.74 -25.43
CA THR A 663 27.72 -9.93 -26.65
C THR A 663 27.07 -8.59 -26.51
N GLY A 664 27.82 -7.53 -26.86
CA GLY A 664 27.38 -6.15 -26.98
C GLY A 664 26.25 -5.97 -28.01
N PRO A 665 25.73 -4.75 -28.23
CA PRO A 665 24.50 -4.50 -28.98
C PRO A 665 24.66 -4.99 -30.43
N ALA A 666 23.96 -6.06 -30.78
CA ALA A 666 23.95 -6.62 -32.09
C ALA A 666 23.10 -5.75 -33.03
N SER A 667 23.75 -5.15 -34.02
CA SER A 667 23.13 -4.63 -35.24
C SER A 667 22.59 -5.81 -36.06
N GLY A 668 21.28 -6.07 -35.99
CA GLY A 668 20.63 -7.07 -36.84
C GLY A 668 20.47 -6.57 -38.30
N PRO A 669 20.31 -7.48 -39.27
CA PRO A 669 20.30 -7.16 -40.70
C PRO A 669 19.10 -6.30 -41.10
N ASP A 670 19.36 -5.35 -41.99
CA ASP A 670 18.41 -4.43 -42.63
C ASP A 670 17.28 -5.20 -43.34
N VAL A 671 16.05 -5.04 -42.88
CA VAL A 671 14.84 -5.45 -43.62
C VAL A 671 14.24 -4.19 -44.26
N PRO A 672 13.81 -4.24 -45.51
CA PRO A 672 13.31 -3.06 -46.23
C PRO A 672 12.02 -2.53 -45.57
N VAL A 673 12.05 -1.24 -45.24
CA VAL A 673 10.92 -0.52 -44.61
C VAL A 673 9.86 -0.26 -45.69
N SER A 674 8.72 -0.86 -45.58
CA SER A 674 7.54 -0.49 -46.37
C SER A 674 6.78 0.60 -45.65
N ALA A 675 6.53 1.69 -46.35
CA ALA A 675 5.59 2.78 -46.08
C ALA A 675 5.98 3.80 -44.98
N ALA A 676 5.95 5.05 -45.35
CA ALA A 676 6.16 6.19 -44.49
C ALA A 676 5.10 6.22 -43.38
N THR A 677 5.51 6.03 -42.11
CA THR A 677 4.65 6.15 -40.95
C THR A 677 4.63 7.61 -40.50
N THR A 678 3.48 8.22 -40.43
CA THR A 678 3.31 9.54 -39.82
C THR A 678 2.79 9.41 -38.38
N LEU A 679 3.03 10.41 -37.55
CA LEU A 679 2.55 10.51 -36.20
C LEU A 679 1.49 11.62 -36.10
N GLU A 680 0.31 11.22 -35.67
CA GLU A 680 -0.78 12.15 -35.36
C GLU A 680 -0.79 12.43 -33.86
N PRO A 681 -0.68 13.68 -33.39
CA PRO A 681 -0.78 13.99 -31.98
C PRO A 681 -2.18 13.70 -31.43
N VAL A 682 -2.25 12.98 -30.32
CA VAL A 682 -3.50 12.59 -29.66
C VAL A 682 -3.69 13.31 -28.34
N PHE A 683 -2.61 13.48 -27.58
CA PHE A 683 -2.68 14.06 -26.23
C PHE A 683 -1.36 14.72 -25.82
N SER A 684 -1.46 15.81 -25.03
CA SER A 684 -0.34 16.42 -24.30
C SER A 684 -0.76 16.86 -22.91
N THR A 685 0.13 16.69 -21.93
CA THR A 685 -0.06 17.24 -20.60
C THR A 685 0.12 18.76 -20.56
N ALA A 686 0.84 19.36 -21.50
CA ALA A 686 1.21 20.76 -21.45
C ALA A 686 0.17 21.72 -21.98
N VAL A 687 -0.68 21.44 -22.94
CA VAL A 687 -1.85 22.26 -23.39
C VAL A 687 -2.52 21.62 -24.63
N ALA A 688 -3.69 22.15 -25.02
CA ALA A 688 -4.43 21.69 -26.18
C ALA A 688 -3.55 21.65 -27.46
N LEU A 689 -3.33 20.45 -27.98
CA LEU A 689 -2.65 20.25 -29.25
C LEU A 689 -3.54 20.76 -30.39
N GLY A 690 -3.04 21.71 -31.18
CA GLY A 690 -3.58 21.93 -32.52
C GLY A 690 -3.34 20.66 -33.35
N HIS A 691 -4.35 20.24 -34.11
CA HIS A 691 -4.22 19.11 -35.02
C HIS A 691 -3.14 19.39 -36.08
N ARG A 692 -1.95 18.91 -35.86
CA ARG A 692 -0.86 18.98 -36.82
C ARG A 692 -0.23 17.59 -36.95
N GLU A 693 -0.39 16.98 -38.11
CA GLU A 693 0.35 15.77 -38.41
C GLU A 693 1.86 16.08 -38.48
N LEU A 694 2.64 15.30 -37.76
CA LEU A 694 4.10 15.39 -37.86
C LEU A 694 4.56 14.66 -39.10
N ALA A 695 5.23 15.39 -39.97
CA ALA A 695 5.80 14.84 -41.21
C ALA A 695 6.81 13.70 -40.92
N PRO A 696 6.93 12.71 -41.80
CA PRO A 696 7.94 11.67 -41.67
C PRO A 696 9.33 12.30 -41.62
N GLY A 697 10.14 11.85 -40.66
CA GLY A 697 11.55 12.17 -40.58
C GLY A 697 12.37 11.56 -41.74
N ASN A 698 13.67 11.46 -41.56
CA ASN A 698 14.50 10.71 -42.52
C ASN A 698 14.10 9.22 -42.52
N ARG A 699 14.58 8.44 -43.50
CA ARG A 699 14.19 7.02 -43.69
C ARG A 699 14.43 6.09 -42.50
N ARG A 700 15.06 6.54 -41.39
CA ARG A 700 15.36 5.75 -40.18
C ARG A 700 14.64 6.23 -38.95
N HIS A 701 14.16 7.47 -38.92
CA HIS A 701 13.55 8.08 -37.71
C HIS A 701 12.34 8.94 -38.08
N VAL A 702 11.31 8.89 -37.25
CA VAL A 702 10.22 9.89 -37.24
C VAL A 702 10.63 11.01 -36.28
N ARG A 703 10.58 12.24 -36.75
CA ARG A 703 10.94 13.41 -35.94
C ARG A 703 9.78 13.80 -35.03
N VAL A 704 10.05 13.92 -33.75
CA VAL A 704 9.13 14.44 -32.74
C VAL A 704 9.56 15.87 -32.38
N GLU A 705 8.58 16.74 -32.22
CA GLU A 705 8.82 18.12 -31.78
C GLU A 705 9.29 18.16 -30.32
N ASN A 706 9.89 19.29 -29.94
CA ASN A 706 10.33 19.57 -28.59
C ASN A 706 9.23 19.35 -27.54
N LEU A 707 9.55 18.65 -26.44
CA LEU A 707 8.73 18.53 -25.24
C LEU A 707 9.21 19.54 -24.19
N LYS A 708 8.27 20.20 -23.55
CA LYS A 708 8.53 21.09 -22.41
C LYS A 708 8.96 20.28 -21.17
N PRO A 709 9.54 20.93 -20.14
CA PRO A 709 9.86 20.27 -18.89
C PRO A 709 8.61 19.60 -18.27
N GLY A 710 8.75 18.33 -17.87
CA GLY A 710 7.67 17.55 -17.30
C GLY A 710 6.52 17.21 -18.25
N GLU A 711 6.66 17.45 -19.55
CA GLU A 711 5.59 17.18 -20.52
C GLU A 711 5.60 15.71 -20.96
N ALA A 712 4.40 15.14 -21.08
CA ALA A 712 4.14 13.86 -21.70
C ALA A 712 3.16 13.98 -22.86
N ARG A 713 3.37 13.21 -23.92
CA ARG A 713 2.51 13.19 -25.12
C ARG A 713 2.20 11.78 -25.56
N ILE A 714 1.04 11.63 -26.25
CA ILE A 714 0.63 10.44 -26.97
C ILE A 714 0.48 10.81 -28.43
N TYR A 715 1.05 9.99 -29.30
CA TYR A 715 0.86 10.05 -30.74
C TYR A 715 0.22 8.76 -31.23
N ARG A 716 -0.57 8.84 -32.29
CA ARG A 716 -1.09 7.70 -33.02
C ARG A 716 -0.24 7.45 -34.27
N TYR A 717 0.17 6.21 -34.48
CA TYR A 717 0.81 5.81 -35.74
C TYR A 717 -0.22 5.75 -36.87
N ARG A 718 0.09 6.39 -38.00
CA ARG A 718 -0.61 6.28 -39.23
C ARG A 718 0.23 5.48 -40.19
N TYR A 719 -0.23 4.31 -40.57
CA TYR A 719 0.41 3.43 -41.53
C TYR A 719 -0.12 3.76 -42.91
N ALA A 720 0.78 3.83 -43.92
CA ALA A 720 0.35 3.89 -45.32
C ALA A 720 -0.38 2.58 -45.67
N GLU A 721 -1.46 2.66 -46.38
CA GLU A 721 -2.24 1.52 -46.84
C GLU A 721 -1.46 0.64 -47.84
#